data_6abcd6e991188e4d0ef4edcbb427be1f
#
_entry.id   6abcd6e991188e4d0ef4edcbb427be1f
#
_cell.length_a   1.000
_cell.length_b   1.000
_cell.length_c   1.000
_cell.angle_alpha   90.00
_cell.angle_beta   90.00
_cell.angle_gamma   90.00
#
_symmetry.space_group_name_H-M   'P 1'
#
loop_
_entity.id
_entity.type
_entity.pdbx_description
1 polymer ?
#
loop_
_entity_poly.entity_id
_entity_poly.type
_entity_poly.pdbx_seq_one_letter_code
_entity_poly.pdbx_strand_id
1 'polypeptide(L)'
;MSVKSSPQGPSRDLKPVWRPWLPEAAIPMNTYRRHINQKFKLDLKDSRELQKWSISSPQEFWIDLWSYLEIVPTLPKEVTRAYDPSIPIDEIPPFFEGVRINYAENVLSQPLVSPHSIALIGIREGRSLDGEQWTWSELRERVRQTRSALVRSGIREGDRVAAIISTSIWSVTIFLAAASLGAIFTSIASDFGVEGCASRLELVRPSIIFADSHVTYKGNQRANLDKISSILSRLSHKPMAVLIELQQAPEHSFLTLSKFLSRSHEKDKLDFKPMSFSSPLYILYSSGTSGPPKCLVHHHGLILQHQKVGKLHNSLRPGHVVFQYSSPSWVLWNVMVGHLSVGTTLVLYDGSPTFPSPEKMLEIVHKHRVNYWGVSPRYLQQLEIDGVMLKDKYNLESLHMVQTTGSHLSASQYYWFYKVFPSKVHLANVAGGTDIATSWVAADPNGPLYPGETQIPALGHDVDVADSITGESVKDLGIAGELICRLPFPSMPVFMWGDKDNKKYKESYFQKFDFPCWAQHDWISFNPVTGGSTIHGRSDGILNPQGIRFGSSEIYAITEASPFNKAIEATLCVGRTRKGLDTDESVFLFVIMREGHHFDAALEKNIRDAIRSGLSARHVPRFFLPVKEIPTTVNGKKVETLVKQVICSGEMPKRISSTVVNSNCLESFRQYYHLELKQPNTRSKL
;
A
#
# COMPACT_ATOMS: atom_id res chain seq x y z
N MET A 1 -25.96 -9.39 35.66
CA MET A 1 -25.10 -10.55 35.98
C MET A 1 -23.92 -10.51 35.09
N SER A 2 -22.77 -10.17 35.66
CA SER A 2 -21.49 -9.96 34.95
C SER A 2 -20.90 -11.32 34.54
N VAL A 3 -20.83 -11.56 33.26
CA VAL A 3 -20.07 -12.69 32.72
C VAL A 3 -18.60 -12.24 32.60
N LYS A 4 -17.82 -12.60 33.60
CA LYS A 4 -16.34 -12.62 33.48
C LYS A 4 -15.97 -13.75 32.54
N SER A 5 -15.63 -13.45 31.31
CA SER A 5 -14.87 -14.32 30.41
C SER A 5 -13.48 -13.81 30.30
N SER A 6 -12.58 -14.35 31.11
CA SER A 6 -11.13 -14.22 30.87
C SER A 6 -10.75 -15.11 29.70
N PRO A 7 -10.13 -14.59 28.65
CA PRO A 7 -9.40 -15.41 27.69
C PRO A 7 -7.98 -15.59 28.21
N GLN A 8 -7.76 -16.57 29.05
CA GLN A 8 -6.42 -17.11 29.27
C GLN A 8 -6.11 -18.07 28.10
N GLY A 9 -5.60 -17.53 27.01
CA GLY A 9 -4.72 -18.29 26.14
C GLY A 9 -3.37 -18.47 26.86
N PRO A 10 -2.62 -19.55 26.57
CA PRO A 10 -1.36 -19.82 27.26
C PRO A 10 -0.42 -18.63 27.08
N SER A 11 0.20 -18.16 28.18
CA SER A 11 1.31 -17.21 28.16
C SER A 11 2.49 -17.89 27.48
N ARG A 12 2.53 -17.81 26.13
CA ARG A 12 3.76 -18.07 25.39
C ARG A 12 4.71 -16.99 25.82
N ASP A 13 5.89 -17.34 26.33
CA ASP A 13 7.03 -16.46 26.50
C ASP A 13 7.20 -15.67 25.20
N LEU A 14 6.68 -14.42 25.17
CA LEU A 14 6.69 -13.56 23.99
C LEU A 14 8.14 -13.06 23.78
N LYS A 15 8.93 -13.88 23.07
CA LYS A 15 10.30 -13.51 22.70
C LYS A 15 10.29 -12.75 21.38
N PRO A 16 10.94 -11.58 21.31
CA PRO A 16 11.08 -10.88 20.05
C PRO A 16 11.95 -11.69 19.08
N VAL A 17 11.60 -11.66 17.80
CA VAL A 17 12.39 -12.29 16.72
C VAL A 17 13.49 -11.39 16.18
N TRP A 18 13.39 -10.09 16.45
CA TRP A 18 14.42 -9.12 16.09
C TRP A 18 14.53 -8.01 17.15
N ARG A 19 15.74 -7.49 17.29
CA ARG A 19 16.05 -6.30 18.09
C ARG A 19 16.97 -5.37 17.32
N PRO A 20 16.91 -4.05 17.57
CA PRO A 20 17.86 -3.11 17.02
C PRO A 20 19.29 -3.54 17.33
N TRP A 21 20.15 -3.50 16.33
CA TRP A 21 21.56 -3.86 16.45
C TRP A 21 22.49 -2.67 16.27
N LEU A 22 21.98 -1.58 15.67
CA LEU A 22 22.72 -0.32 15.55
C LEU A 22 22.78 0.41 16.89
N PRO A 23 23.88 1.14 17.17
CA PRO A 23 23.91 2.05 18.29
C PRO A 23 22.76 3.07 18.17
N GLU A 24 22.14 3.43 19.29
CA GLU A 24 21.03 4.38 19.31
C GLU A 24 21.32 5.70 18.57
N ALA A 25 22.56 6.21 18.67
CA ALA A 25 22.98 7.42 17.98
C ALA A 25 22.97 7.30 16.47
N ALA A 26 22.98 6.06 15.98
CA ALA A 26 22.95 5.76 14.55
C ALA A 26 21.53 5.56 13.99
N ILE A 27 20.48 5.63 14.80
CA ILE A 27 19.10 5.44 14.38
C ILE A 27 18.41 6.81 14.24
N PRO A 28 17.95 7.22 13.05
CA PRO A 28 17.40 8.55 12.81
C PRO A 28 16.22 8.92 13.73
N MET A 29 15.30 7.98 13.99
CA MET A 29 14.17 8.21 14.90
C MET A 29 14.66 8.52 16.32
N ASN A 30 15.71 7.87 16.77
CA ASN A 30 16.28 8.13 18.11
C ASN A 30 17.03 9.47 18.16
N THR A 31 17.70 9.84 17.06
CA THR A 31 18.31 11.17 16.93
C THR A 31 17.24 12.26 16.98
N TYR A 32 16.09 12.05 16.31
CA TYR A 32 14.95 12.95 16.38
C TYR A 32 14.38 13.04 17.81
N ARG A 33 14.19 11.91 18.50
CA ARG A 33 13.73 11.89 19.89
C ARG A 33 14.64 12.73 20.82
N ARG A 34 15.97 12.60 20.65
CA ARG A 34 16.93 13.42 21.43
C ARG A 34 16.82 14.91 21.11
N HIS A 35 16.65 15.25 19.83
CA HIS A 35 16.41 16.63 19.41
C HIS A 35 15.16 17.20 20.09
N ILE A 36 14.05 16.45 20.10
CA ILE A 36 12.81 16.85 20.78
C ILE A 36 13.03 17.03 22.30
N ASN A 37 13.71 16.08 22.95
CA ASN A 37 14.03 16.20 24.37
C ASN A 37 14.80 17.45 24.67
N GLN A 38 15.83 17.76 23.88
CA GLN A 38 16.65 18.95 24.05
C GLN A 38 15.85 20.24 23.83
N LYS A 39 15.10 20.31 22.74
CA LYS A 39 14.38 21.52 22.32
C LYS A 39 13.22 21.87 23.26
N PHE A 40 12.44 20.87 23.66
CA PHE A 40 11.24 21.07 24.49
C PHE A 40 11.46 20.73 25.96
N LYS A 41 12.71 20.45 26.38
CA LYS A 41 13.10 20.10 27.76
C LYS A 41 12.29 18.91 28.30
N LEU A 42 12.13 17.87 27.46
CA LEU A 42 11.45 16.63 27.78
C LEU A 42 12.46 15.53 28.11
N ASP A 43 11.96 14.39 28.59
CA ASP A 43 12.75 13.20 28.89
C ASP A 43 12.07 11.92 28.32
N LEU A 44 11.71 11.99 27.04
CA LEU A 44 11.13 10.86 26.31
C LEU A 44 12.15 9.72 26.21
N LYS A 45 11.79 8.54 26.67
CA LYS A 45 12.72 7.40 26.82
C LYS A 45 12.87 6.58 25.54
N ASP A 46 11.78 6.41 24.79
CA ASP A 46 11.72 5.52 23.62
C ASP A 46 10.81 6.07 22.51
N SER A 47 10.66 5.28 21.45
CA SER A 47 9.83 5.64 20.29
C SER A 47 8.35 5.74 20.63
N ARG A 48 7.86 5.01 21.64
CA ARG A 48 6.45 5.05 22.04
C ARG A 48 6.12 6.32 22.79
N GLU A 49 7.03 6.78 23.65
CA GLU A 49 6.87 8.08 24.30
C GLU A 49 6.96 9.22 23.27
N LEU A 50 7.85 9.09 22.28
CA LEU A 50 7.91 10.02 21.16
C LEU A 50 6.60 10.01 20.35
N GLN A 51 6.02 8.83 20.09
CA GLN A 51 4.75 8.70 19.38
C GLN A 51 3.61 9.33 20.19
N LYS A 52 3.52 9.04 21.48
CA LYS A 52 2.54 9.67 22.38
C LYS A 52 2.68 11.19 22.39
N TRP A 53 3.91 11.71 22.51
CA TRP A 53 4.15 13.15 22.45
C TRP A 53 3.72 13.74 21.09
N SER A 54 3.96 13.05 19.99
CA SER A 54 3.60 13.53 18.66
C SER A 54 2.08 13.70 18.43
N ILE A 55 1.25 13.03 19.25
CA ILE A 55 -0.21 13.15 19.20
C ILE A 55 -0.77 14.02 20.34
N SER A 56 -0.08 14.14 21.48
CA SER A 56 -0.49 15.04 22.55
C SER A 56 -0.06 16.49 22.33
N SER A 57 0.96 16.72 21.50
CA SER A 57 1.49 18.03 21.10
C SER A 57 1.61 18.13 19.56
N PRO A 58 0.50 17.96 18.81
CA PRO A 58 0.54 17.82 17.36
C PRO A 58 1.02 19.09 16.64
N GLN A 59 0.78 20.26 17.21
CA GLN A 59 1.23 21.53 16.62
C GLN A 59 2.76 21.63 16.66
N GLU A 60 3.34 21.43 17.85
CA GLU A 60 4.78 21.42 18.07
C GLU A 60 5.45 20.33 17.24
N PHE A 61 4.86 19.14 17.18
CA PHE A 61 5.38 18.01 16.40
C PHE A 61 5.48 18.34 14.92
N TRP A 62 4.40 18.79 14.28
CA TRP A 62 4.41 19.00 12.82
C TRP A 62 5.25 20.22 12.41
N ILE A 63 5.28 21.29 13.22
CA ILE A 63 6.14 22.46 12.97
C ILE A 63 7.62 22.11 13.15
N ASP A 64 7.96 21.40 14.23
CA ASP A 64 9.34 20.97 14.46
C ASP A 64 9.82 20.01 13.36
N LEU A 65 8.96 19.03 13.01
CA LEU A 65 9.27 18.04 12.00
C LEU A 65 9.56 18.68 10.63
N TRP A 66 8.83 19.71 10.24
CA TRP A 66 9.12 20.48 9.01
C TRP A 66 10.56 20.98 8.98
N SER A 67 10.98 21.60 10.06
CA SER A 67 12.33 22.16 10.18
C SER A 67 13.39 21.07 10.28
N TYR A 68 13.13 20.02 11.06
CA TYR A 68 14.06 18.90 11.25
C TYR A 68 14.29 18.08 9.96
N LEU A 69 13.26 17.95 9.15
CA LEU A 69 13.35 17.26 7.84
C LEU A 69 13.90 18.17 6.74
N GLU A 70 14.17 19.46 7.04
CA GLU A 70 14.66 20.44 6.07
C GLU A 70 13.74 20.61 4.86
N ILE A 71 12.42 20.62 5.10
CA ILE A 71 11.42 20.84 4.03
C ILE A 71 11.60 22.26 3.45
N VAL A 72 11.60 22.32 2.12
CA VAL A 72 11.72 23.58 1.37
C VAL A 72 10.34 24.07 0.94
N PRO A 73 10.04 25.36 1.20
CA PRO A 73 10.86 26.38 1.88
C PRO A 73 10.85 26.21 3.40
N THR A 74 11.77 26.86 4.06
CA THR A 74 11.74 27.01 5.52
C THR A 74 10.44 27.70 5.93
N LEU A 75 9.80 27.24 7.01
CA LEU A 75 8.57 27.85 7.50
C LEU A 75 8.78 29.32 7.88
N PRO A 76 7.89 30.23 7.44
CA PRO A 76 7.85 31.58 7.97
C PRO A 76 7.65 31.59 9.49
N LYS A 77 8.25 32.55 10.19
CA LYS A 77 8.16 32.67 11.66
C LYS A 77 6.74 32.90 12.17
N GLU A 78 5.88 33.43 11.30
CA GLU A 78 4.46 33.71 11.56
C GLU A 78 3.61 32.43 11.60
N VAL A 79 4.12 31.32 11.06
CA VAL A 79 3.44 30.01 11.10
C VAL A 79 3.67 29.37 12.46
N THR A 80 2.71 29.56 13.34
CA THR A 80 2.76 29.08 14.73
C THR A 80 1.90 27.83 14.97
N ARG A 81 1.11 27.42 13.95
CA ARG A 81 0.28 26.21 14.02
C ARG A 81 0.32 25.44 12.70
N ALA A 82 0.25 24.13 12.79
CA ALA A 82 0.24 23.25 11.63
C ALA A 82 -1.16 23.16 10.99
N TYR A 83 -2.21 23.22 11.79
CA TYR A 83 -3.62 23.27 11.37
C TYR A 83 -4.45 23.95 12.46
N ASP A 84 -5.68 24.35 12.15
CA ASP A 84 -6.60 24.91 13.15
C ASP A 84 -7.22 23.79 14.00
N PRO A 85 -6.90 23.67 15.29
CA PRO A 85 -7.42 22.62 16.14
C PRO A 85 -8.90 22.76 16.48
N SER A 86 -9.53 23.89 16.17
CA SER A 86 -10.97 24.08 16.35
C SER A 86 -11.80 23.45 15.23
N ILE A 87 -11.15 23.10 14.10
CA ILE A 87 -11.79 22.42 12.97
C ILE A 87 -11.67 20.91 13.18
N PRO A 88 -12.78 20.17 13.33
CA PRO A 88 -12.73 18.74 13.52
C PRO A 88 -12.23 18.00 12.28
N ILE A 89 -11.73 16.76 12.46
CA ILE A 89 -11.10 15.98 11.39
C ILE A 89 -12.02 15.73 10.19
N ASP A 90 -13.32 15.58 10.41
CA ASP A 90 -14.34 15.34 9.37
C ASP A 90 -14.67 16.58 8.52
N GLU A 91 -14.23 17.76 8.96
CA GLU A 91 -14.24 18.99 8.14
C GLU A 91 -12.93 19.20 7.39
N ILE A 92 -11.99 18.27 7.44
CA ILE A 92 -10.76 18.21 6.65
C ILE A 92 -9.93 19.51 6.81
N PRO A 93 -9.43 19.82 8.02
CA PRO A 93 -8.72 21.07 8.26
C PRO A 93 -7.47 21.17 7.38
N PRO A 94 -7.24 22.34 6.73
CA PRO A 94 -6.04 22.54 5.94
C PRO A 94 -4.79 22.60 6.82
N PHE A 95 -3.74 21.93 6.36
CA PHE A 95 -2.41 22.00 7.00
C PHE A 95 -1.59 23.14 6.40
N PHE A 96 -0.81 23.83 7.25
CA PHE A 96 0.15 24.88 6.89
C PHE A 96 -0.46 25.91 5.93
N GLU A 97 -1.63 26.43 6.29
CA GLU A 97 -2.35 27.42 5.50
C GLU A 97 -1.46 28.65 5.22
N GLY A 98 -1.47 29.12 3.99
CA GLY A 98 -0.62 30.23 3.53
C GLY A 98 0.80 29.82 3.12
N VAL A 99 1.31 28.65 3.53
CA VAL A 99 2.63 28.16 3.12
C VAL A 99 2.60 27.68 1.68
N ARG A 100 3.62 28.05 0.91
CA ARG A 100 3.79 27.62 -0.49
C ARG A 100 4.90 26.59 -0.56
N ILE A 101 4.66 25.47 -1.22
CA ILE A 101 5.59 24.33 -1.32
C ILE A 101 5.52 23.72 -2.74
N ASN A 102 6.59 23.05 -3.17
CA ASN A 102 6.53 22.20 -4.35
C ASN A 102 7.12 20.82 -4.03
N TYR A 103 6.38 19.75 -4.33
CA TYR A 103 6.80 18.38 -4.10
C TYR A 103 8.08 18.04 -4.87
N ALA A 104 8.14 18.38 -6.17
CA ALA A 104 9.30 18.08 -7.00
C ALA A 104 10.55 18.87 -6.58
N GLU A 105 10.40 20.09 -6.07
CA GLU A 105 11.49 20.85 -5.49
C GLU A 105 12.13 20.10 -4.32
N ASN A 106 11.32 19.64 -3.38
CA ASN A 106 11.79 18.89 -2.22
C ASN A 106 12.43 17.53 -2.58
N VAL A 107 12.01 16.93 -3.68
CA VAL A 107 12.62 15.71 -4.20
C VAL A 107 13.96 15.99 -4.88
N LEU A 108 14.05 17.04 -5.70
CA LEU A 108 15.20 17.30 -6.56
C LEU A 108 16.29 18.18 -5.93
N SER A 109 15.93 18.93 -4.86
CA SER A 109 16.86 19.82 -4.14
C SER A 109 17.48 19.09 -2.95
N GLN A 110 18.44 18.18 -3.23
CA GLN A 110 19.13 17.41 -2.19
C GLN A 110 20.57 17.88 -2.00
N PRO A 111 20.84 18.79 -1.05
CA PRO A 111 22.17 19.42 -0.89
C PRO A 111 23.26 18.44 -0.43
N LEU A 112 22.87 17.35 0.26
CA LEU A 112 23.80 16.34 0.79
C LEU A 112 24.20 15.27 -0.22
N VAL A 113 23.68 15.33 -1.45
CA VAL A 113 23.93 14.31 -2.48
C VAL A 113 24.72 14.88 -3.62
N SER A 114 25.81 14.19 -4.00
CA SER A 114 26.61 14.59 -5.15
C SER A 114 25.77 14.58 -6.45
N PRO A 115 25.86 15.62 -7.30
CA PRO A 115 25.19 15.63 -8.60
C PRO A 115 25.55 14.42 -9.49
N HIS A 116 26.72 13.85 -9.27
CA HIS A 116 27.25 12.71 -10.05
C HIS A 116 26.91 11.35 -9.47
N SER A 117 26.33 11.28 -8.26
CA SER A 117 25.84 10.03 -7.71
C SER A 117 24.57 9.57 -8.43
N ILE A 118 24.34 8.26 -8.44
CA ILE A 118 23.17 7.66 -9.10
C ILE A 118 21.89 8.01 -8.33
N ALA A 119 20.90 8.50 -9.05
CA ALA A 119 19.55 8.75 -8.54
C ALA A 119 18.59 7.61 -8.90
N LEU A 120 18.64 7.13 -10.14
CA LEU A 120 17.73 6.14 -10.68
C LEU A 120 18.48 5.01 -11.37
N ILE A 121 18.02 3.78 -11.18
CA ILE A 121 18.46 2.58 -11.90
C ILE A 121 17.22 1.91 -12.49
N GLY A 122 17.04 1.94 -13.80
CA GLY A 122 15.92 1.35 -14.51
C GLY A 122 16.27 -0.03 -15.06
N ILE A 123 15.63 -1.08 -14.58
CA ILE A 123 15.85 -2.47 -15.00
C ILE A 123 14.59 -2.98 -15.69
N ARG A 124 14.77 -3.67 -16.82
CA ARG A 124 13.67 -4.31 -17.55
C ARG A 124 13.86 -5.81 -17.62
N GLU A 125 12.76 -6.53 -17.59
CA GLU A 125 12.75 -7.97 -17.79
C GLU A 125 13.45 -8.37 -19.09
N GLY A 126 14.29 -9.40 -19.03
CA GLY A 126 15.05 -9.88 -20.17
C GLY A 126 16.25 -9.02 -20.59
N ARG A 127 16.55 -7.94 -19.85
CA ARG A 127 17.75 -7.09 -20.05
C ARG A 127 18.76 -7.27 -18.93
N SER A 128 19.96 -6.69 -19.12
CA SER A 128 21.01 -6.70 -18.10
C SER A 128 20.51 -6.12 -16.77
N LEU A 129 20.93 -6.74 -15.67
CA LEU A 129 20.66 -6.23 -14.32
C LEU A 129 21.42 -4.93 -14.01
N ASP A 130 22.43 -4.55 -14.81
CA ASP A 130 23.08 -3.24 -14.63
C ASP A 130 22.08 -2.10 -14.83
N GLY A 131 21.10 -2.32 -15.70
CA GLY A 131 20.06 -1.35 -16.00
C GLY A 131 20.55 -0.07 -16.64
N GLU A 132 19.61 0.82 -16.93
CA GLU A 132 19.91 2.20 -17.33
C GLU A 132 20.05 3.04 -16.06
N GLN A 133 21.17 3.75 -15.91
CA GLN A 133 21.48 4.50 -14.70
C GLN A 133 21.51 6.00 -15.01
N TRP A 134 20.81 6.78 -14.20
CA TRP A 134 20.86 8.24 -14.25
C TRP A 134 21.37 8.81 -12.94
N THR A 135 22.33 9.73 -13.07
CA THR A 135 22.80 10.56 -11.96
C THR A 135 21.74 11.59 -11.54
N TRP A 136 21.91 12.20 -10.39
CA TRP A 136 21.06 13.31 -9.93
C TRP A 136 21.09 14.49 -10.92
N SER A 137 22.24 14.76 -11.54
CA SER A 137 22.36 15.79 -12.58
C SER A 137 21.55 15.44 -13.82
N GLU A 138 21.64 14.21 -14.30
CA GLU A 138 20.87 13.73 -15.45
C GLU A 138 19.38 13.70 -15.16
N LEU A 139 18.94 13.24 -13.98
CA LEU A 139 17.54 13.27 -13.58
C LEU A 139 16.99 14.70 -13.62
N ARG A 140 17.71 15.68 -13.03
CA ARG A 140 17.29 17.10 -13.05
C ARG A 140 17.17 17.61 -14.48
N GLU A 141 18.13 17.30 -15.34
CA GLU A 141 18.12 17.72 -16.74
C GLU A 141 16.95 17.09 -17.51
N ARG A 142 16.66 15.80 -17.31
CA ARG A 142 15.52 15.13 -17.96
C ARG A 142 14.19 15.67 -17.46
N VAL A 143 14.08 15.97 -16.17
CA VAL A 143 12.89 16.64 -15.61
C VAL A 143 12.75 18.05 -16.21
N ARG A 144 13.83 18.84 -16.34
CA ARG A 144 13.83 20.14 -16.99
C ARG A 144 13.32 20.07 -18.43
N GLN A 145 13.88 19.15 -19.23
CA GLN A 145 13.48 18.94 -20.63
C GLN A 145 12.01 18.57 -20.74
N THR A 146 11.54 17.63 -19.90
CA THR A 146 10.15 17.18 -19.89
C THR A 146 9.21 18.32 -19.47
N ARG A 147 9.58 19.07 -18.43
CA ARG A 147 8.82 20.28 -17.99
C ARG A 147 8.71 21.31 -19.11
N SER A 148 9.84 21.65 -19.75
CA SER A 148 9.85 22.60 -20.87
C SER A 148 8.96 22.14 -22.02
N ALA A 149 9.02 20.86 -22.39
CA ALA A 149 8.18 20.28 -23.43
C ALA A 149 6.68 20.30 -23.05
N LEU A 150 6.33 20.03 -21.77
CA LEU A 150 4.97 20.13 -21.26
C LEU A 150 4.44 21.58 -21.41
N VAL A 151 5.19 22.57 -20.93
CA VAL A 151 4.81 24.00 -21.02
C VAL A 151 4.60 24.43 -22.46
N ARG A 152 5.52 24.05 -23.35
CA ARG A 152 5.45 24.38 -24.79
C ARG A 152 4.36 23.61 -25.53
N SER A 153 3.87 22.53 -24.93
CA SER A 153 2.69 21.79 -25.40
C SER A 153 1.37 22.32 -24.82
N GLY A 154 1.41 23.43 -24.07
CA GLY A 154 0.22 24.08 -23.53
C GLY A 154 -0.21 23.61 -22.14
N ILE A 155 0.51 22.70 -21.49
CA ILE A 155 0.19 22.23 -20.14
C ILE A 155 0.44 23.32 -19.11
N ARG A 156 -0.51 23.50 -18.21
CA ARG A 156 -0.54 24.52 -17.16
C ARG A 156 -0.83 23.91 -15.79
N GLU A 157 -0.73 24.71 -14.75
CA GLU A 157 -1.20 24.36 -13.39
C GLU A 157 -2.64 23.83 -13.43
N GLY A 158 -2.89 22.76 -12.68
CA GLY A 158 -4.20 22.12 -12.58
C GLY A 158 -4.56 21.22 -13.77
N ASP A 159 -3.80 21.24 -14.86
CA ASP A 159 -3.97 20.28 -15.95
C ASP A 159 -3.61 18.88 -15.49
N ARG A 160 -4.32 17.87 -16.02
CA ARG A 160 -4.03 16.46 -15.70
C ARG A 160 -3.07 15.88 -16.72
N VAL A 161 -1.97 15.37 -16.22
CA VAL A 161 -0.95 14.60 -16.96
C VAL A 161 -1.13 13.12 -16.60
N ALA A 162 -1.58 12.32 -17.54
CA ALA A 162 -1.80 10.90 -17.33
C ALA A 162 -0.66 10.06 -17.93
N ALA A 163 -0.42 8.88 -17.35
CA ALA A 163 0.52 7.91 -17.87
C ALA A 163 -0.04 6.49 -17.81
N ILE A 164 0.01 5.75 -18.93
CA ILE A 164 -0.21 4.30 -19.00
C ILE A 164 1.18 3.69 -19.12
N ILE A 165 1.80 3.41 -17.98
CA ILE A 165 3.24 3.25 -17.90
C ILE A 165 3.66 2.17 -16.90
N SER A 166 4.77 1.51 -17.19
CA SER A 166 5.47 0.61 -16.27
C SER A 166 6.37 1.36 -15.28
N THR A 167 6.88 0.64 -14.29
CA THR A 167 7.86 1.20 -13.34
C THR A 167 9.20 1.42 -14.06
N SER A 168 9.48 2.65 -14.42
CA SER A 168 10.63 3.04 -15.21
C SER A 168 11.17 4.41 -14.80
N ILE A 169 12.36 4.75 -15.26
CA ILE A 169 12.95 6.09 -15.05
C ILE A 169 12.06 7.19 -15.64
N TRP A 170 11.37 6.92 -16.75
CA TRP A 170 10.46 7.89 -17.37
C TRP A 170 9.18 8.11 -16.55
N SER A 171 8.67 7.09 -15.84
CA SER A 171 7.52 7.28 -14.96
C SER A 171 7.82 8.29 -13.85
N VAL A 172 9.01 8.22 -13.24
CA VAL A 172 9.49 9.18 -12.23
C VAL A 172 9.69 10.57 -12.84
N THR A 173 10.33 10.64 -14.01
CA THR A 173 10.65 11.89 -14.69
C THR A 173 9.40 12.68 -15.07
N ILE A 174 8.39 12.00 -15.66
CA ILE A 174 7.12 12.62 -16.08
C ILE A 174 6.35 13.13 -14.86
N PHE A 175 6.30 12.31 -13.79
CA PHE A 175 5.66 12.72 -12.53
C PHE A 175 6.31 13.98 -11.95
N LEU A 176 7.63 14.00 -11.80
CA LEU A 176 8.34 15.16 -11.23
C LEU A 176 8.24 16.41 -12.12
N ALA A 177 8.25 16.23 -13.45
CA ALA A 177 8.03 17.34 -14.38
C ALA A 177 6.61 17.92 -14.26
N ALA A 178 5.57 17.10 -14.16
CA ALA A 178 4.21 17.55 -13.92
C ALA A 178 4.08 18.27 -12.57
N ALA A 179 4.62 17.68 -11.49
CA ALA A 179 4.61 18.25 -10.15
C ALA A 179 5.32 19.61 -10.09
N SER A 180 6.44 19.78 -10.80
CA SER A 180 7.17 21.06 -10.84
C SER A 180 6.34 22.21 -11.41
N LEU A 181 5.37 21.93 -12.28
CA LEU A 181 4.46 22.88 -12.90
C LEU A 181 3.19 23.15 -12.07
N GLY A 182 2.91 22.32 -11.06
CA GLY A 182 1.60 22.27 -10.40
C GLY A 182 0.52 21.60 -11.26
N ALA A 183 0.92 20.80 -12.27
CA ALA A 183 0.02 19.92 -12.98
C ALA A 183 -0.23 18.64 -12.17
N ILE A 184 -1.43 18.08 -12.30
CA ILE A 184 -1.88 16.93 -11.51
C ILE A 184 -1.54 15.65 -12.26
N PHE A 185 -0.71 14.81 -11.64
CA PHE A 185 -0.31 13.53 -12.24
C PHE A 185 -1.32 12.42 -11.94
N THR A 186 -1.51 11.49 -12.86
CA THR A 186 -2.19 10.22 -12.61
C THR A 186 -1.58 9.11 -13.44
N SER A 187 -1.52 7.90 -12.91
CA SER A 187 -0.92 6.79 -13.62
C SER A 187 -1.77 5.52 -13.52
N ILE A 188 -1.70 4.75 -14.59
CA ILE A 188 -2.36 3.46 -14.75
C ILE A 188 -1.28 2.48 -15.21
N ALA A 189 -1.23 1.30 -14.60
CA ALA A 189 -0.27 0.29 -15.01
C ALA A 189 -0.52 -0.16 -16.47
N SER A 190 0.56 -0.40 -17.19
CA SER A 190 0.49 -0.72 -18.61
C SER A 190 -0.14 -2.08 -18.92
N ASP A 191 -0.40 -2.93 -17.92
CA ASP A 191 -1.09 -4.22 -18.03
C ASP A 191 -2.62 -4.11 -17.87
N PHE A 192 -3.17 -2.95 -17.48
CA PHE A 192 -4.62 -2.75 -17.40
C PHE A 192 -5.31 -2.90 -18.75
N GLY A 193 -6.51 -3.50 -18.78
CA GLY A 193 -7.33 -3.62 -19.99
C GLY A 193 -7.85 -2.25 -20.51
N VAL A 194 -8.30 -2.25 -21.76
CA VAL A 194 -8.81 -1.02 -22.44
C VAL A 194 -9.90 -0.33 -21.63
N GLU A 195 -10.90 -1.08 -21.16
CA GLU A 195 -12.03 -0.53 -20.39
C GLU A 195 -11.57 0.06 -19.06
N GLY A 196 -10.68 -0.65 -18.37
CA GLY A 196 -10.09 -0.19 -17.10
C GLY A 196 -9.30 1.11 -17.23
N CYS A 197 -8.59 1.30 -18.35
CA CYS A 197 -7.89 2.55 -18.65
C CYS A 197 -8.87 3.65 -19.05
N ALA A 198 -9.75 3.38 -20.02
CA ALA A 198 -10.67 4.38 -20.57
C ALA A 198 -11.60 4.97 -19.51
N SER A 199 -12.19 4.11 -18.65
CA SER A 199 -13.07 4.57 -17.58
C SER A 199 -12.39 5.51 -16.58
N ARG A 200 -11.14 5.28 -16.23
CA ARG A 200 -10.37 6.16 -15.34
C ARG A 200 -9.99 7.47 -16.00
N LEU A 201 -9.51 7.40 -17.23
CA LEU A 201 -9.11 8.58 -18.01
C LEU A 201 -10.30 9.48 -18.34
N GLU A 202 -11.49 8.91 -18.59
CA GLU A 202 -12.70 9.68 -18.80
C GLU A 202 -13.12 10.47 -17.55
N LEU A 203 -12.93 9.89 -16.35
CA LEU A 203 -13.23 10.58 -15.09
C LEU A 203 -12.34 11.82 -14.88
N VAL A 204 -11.03 11.71 -15.15
CA VAL A 204 -10.06 12.78 -14.84
C VAL A 204 -9.79 13.70 -16.03
N ARG A 205 -10.14 13.27 -17.26
CA ARG A 205 -10.02 14.04 -18.51
C ARG A 205 -8.65 14.69 -18.68
N PRO A 206 -7.57 13.90 -18.83
CA PRO A 206 -6.21 14.44 -18.95
C PRO A 206 -6.01 15.24 -20.24
N SER A 207 -5.18 16.29 -20.18
CA SER A 207 -4.77 17.08 -21.35
C SER A 207 -3.73 16.34 -22.19
N ILE A 208 -2.89 15.50 -21.53
CA ILE A 208 -1.84 14.70 -22.18
C ILE A 208 -1.77 13.32 -21.54
N ILE A 209 -1.51 12.30 -22.38
CA ILE A 209 -1.30 10.91 -21.96
C ILE A 209 0.05 10.42 -22.49
N PHE A 210 0.91 9.97 -21.60
CA PHE A 210 2.10 9.21 -21.93
C PHE A 210 1.78 7.72 -21.89
N ALA A 211 2.30 6.92 -22.83
CA ALA A 211 2.04 5.49 -22.83
C ALA A 211 3.24 4.68 -23.32
N ASP A 212 3.51 3.54 -22.68
CA ASP A 212 4.54 2.59 -23.13
C ASP A 212 4.11 1.92 -24.45
N SER A 213 5.03 1.87 -25.41
CA SER A 213 4.79 1.18 -26.71
C SER A 213 4.64 -0.32 -26.56
N HIS A 214 5.28 -0.92 -25.55
CA HIS A 214 5.29 -2.36 -25.29
C HIS A 214 5.24 -2.66 -23.81
N VAL A 215 4.79 -3.87 -23.46
CA VAL A 215 4.89 -4.48 -22.13
C VAL A 215 5.62 -5.81 -22.26
N THR A 216 6.58 -6.06 -21.36
CA THR A 216 7.24 -7.37 -21.25
C THR A 216 6.90 -7.97 -19.89
N TYR A 217 6.34 -9.19 -19.88
CA TYR A 217 5.99 -9.88 -18.64
C TYR A 217 6.07 -11.40 -18.81
N LYS A 218 6.82 -12.08 -17.94
CA LYS A 218 7.09 -13.53 -17.98
C LYS A 218 7.60 -13.99 -19.34
N GLY A 219 8.56 -13.27 -19.92
CA GLY A 219 9.15 -13.55 -21.22
C GLY A 219 8.29 -13.18 -22.41
N ASN A 220 7.03 -12.81 -22.21
CA ASN A 220 6.10 -12.44 -23.28
C ASN A 220 6.11 -10.94 -23.50
N GLN A 221 6.36 -10.55 -24.73
CA GLN A 221 6.30 -9.16 -25.16
C GLN A 221 4.99 -8.91 -25.90
N ARG A 222 4.34 -7.79 -25.58
CA ARG A 222 3.09 -7.35 -26.20
C ARG A 222 3.19 -5.90 -26.63
N ALA A 223 2.85 -5.61 -27.87
CA ALA A 223 2.68 -4.23 -28.35
C ALA A 223 1.40 -3.62 -27.76
N ASN A 224 1.48 -2.34 -27.40
CA ASN A 224 0.35 -1.61 -26.82
C ASN A 224 -0.32 -0.64 -27.81
N LEU A 225 0.14 -0.52 -29.04
CA LEU A 225 -0.35 0.49 -30.00
C LEU A 225 -1.86 0.41 -30.24
N ASP A 226 -2.39 -0.79 -30.55
CA ASP A 226 -3.83 -1.00 -30.77
C ASP A 226 -4.64 -0.75 -29.51
N LYS A 227 -4.09 -1.11 -28.36
CA LYS A 227 -4.70 -0.84 -27.06
C LYS A 227 -4.80 0.67 -26.80
N ILE A 228 -3.72 1.41 -27.04
CA ILE A 228 -3.69 2.88 -26.86
C ILE A 228 -4.71 3.53 -27.83
N SER A 229 -4.73 3.12 -29.09
CA SER A 229 -5.71 3.59 -30.09
C SER A 229 -7.15 3.35 -29.63
N SER A 230 -7.41 2.12 -29.13
CA SER A 230 -8.73 1.73 -28.62
C SER A 230 -9.14 2.53 -27.37
N ILE A 231 -8.20 2.86 -26.48
CA ILE A 231 -8.46 3.72 -25.33
C ILE A 231 -8.81 5.13 -25.80
N LEU A 232 -7.98 5.74 -26.65
CA LEU A 232 -8.18 7.10 -27.12
C LEU A 232 -9.50 7.29 -27.89
N SER A 233 -9.92 6.28 -28.68
CA SER A 233 -11.19 6.31 -29.41
C SER A 233 -12.43 6.31 -28.50
N ARG A 234 -12.31 5.84 -27.27
CA ARG A 234 -13.40 5.79 -26.27
C ARG A 234 -13.51 7.04 -25.41
N LEU A 235 -12.48 7.91 -25.44
CA LEU A 235 -12.52 9.14 -24.66
C LEU A 235 -13.39 10.21 -25.35
N SER A 236 -14.26 10.86 -24.60
CA SER A 236 -15.12 11.95 -25.08
C SER A 236 -14.32 13.22 -25.41
N HIS A 237 -13.10 13.34 -24.90
CA HIS A 237 -12.14 14.41 -25.17
C HIS A 237 -10.92 13.86 -25.95
N LYS A 238 -10.12 14.74 -26.52
CA LYS A 238 -8.96 14.34 -27.33
C LYS A 238 -7.66 14.80 -26.67
N PRO A 239 -7.08 14.02 -25.76
CA PRO A 239 -5.79 14.34 -25.17
C PRO A 239 -4.67 14.21 -26.20
N MET A 240 -3.57 14.95 -26.00
CA MET A 240 -2.32 14.66 -26.69
C MET A 240 -1.80 13.30 -26.23
N ALA A 241 -1.43 12.43 -27.16
CA ALA A 241 -0.86 11.11 -26.83
C ALA A 241 0.63 11.08 -27.19
N VAL A 242 1.47 10.72 -26.23
CA VAL A 242 2.93 10.59 -26.39
C VAL A 242 3.34 9.16 -26.13
N LEU A 243 3.96 8.53 -27.12
CA LEU A 243 4.44 7.16 -27.03
C LEU A 243 5.87 7.11 -26.50
N ILE A 244 6.09 6.32 -25.45
CA ILE A 244 7.42 6.00 -24.92
C ILE A 244 7.88 4.74 -25.66
N GLU A 245 8.80 4.92 -26.59
CA GLU A 245 9.33 3.85 -27.44
C GLU A 245 10.36 3.03 -26.66
N LEU A 246 9.92 1.90 -26.14
CA LEU A 246 10.78 0.98 -25.37
C LEU A 246 11.62 0.09 -26.28
N GLN A 247 11.19 -0.07 -27.53
CA GLN A 247 11.83 -0.80 -28.61
C GLN A 247 11.39 -0.21 -29.95
N GLN A 248 12.02 -0.66 -31.05
CA GLN A 248 11.58 -0.28 -32.40
C GLN A 248 10.12 -0.71 -32.59
N ALA A 249 9.22 0.26 -32.59
CA ALA A 249 7.79 0.04 -32.79
C ALA A 249 7.47 -0.06 -34.30
N PRO A 250 6.40 -0.77 -34.70
CA PRO A 250 5.84 -0.67 -36.04
C PRO A 250 5.55 0.80 -36.39
N GLU A 251 5.43 1.10 -37.68
CA GLU A 251 5.09 2.45 -38.15
C GLU A 251 3.75 2.91 -37.51
N HIS A 252 3.74 4.11 -36.94
CA HIS A 252 2.57 4.65 -36.23
C HIS A 252 2.54 6.19 -36.35
N SER A 253 1.35 6.76 -36.15
CA SER A 253 1.11 8.20 -36.20
C SER A 253 1.24 8.91 -34.84
N PHE A 254 1.54 8.19 -33.75
CA PHE A 254 1.70 8.80 -32.44
C PHE A 254 2.92 9.70 -32.33
N LEU A 255 2.84 10.75 -31.55
CA LEU A 255 3.98 11.56 -31.16
C LEU A 255 4.92 10.74 -30.28
N THR A 256 6.16 10.54 -30.71
CA THR A 256 7.15 9.80 -29.90
C THR A 256 7.69 10.66 -28.78
N LEU A 257 8.20 10.03 -27.70
CA LEU A 257 8.82 10.75 -26.60
C LEU A 257 9.98 11.63 -27.07
N SER A 258 10.80 11.15 -28.00
CA SER A 258 11.93 11.94 -28.55
C SER A 258 11.45 13.19 -29.27
N LYS A 259 10.41 13.09 -30.12
CA LYS A 259 9.78 14.23 -30.78
C LYS A 259 9.06 15.16 -29.80
N PHE A 260 8.49 14.63 -28.72
CA PHE A 260 7.91 15.45 -27.67
C PHE A 260 8.99 16.24 -26.94
N LEU A 261 10.09 15.60 -26.54
CA LEU A 261 11.21 16.26 -25.86
C LEU A 261 11.94 17.28 -26.73
N SER A 262 11.95 17.12 -28.08
CA SER A 262 12.53 18.13 -28.98
C SER A 262 11.78 19.46 -28.97
N ARG A 263 10.57 19.54 -28.37
CA ARG A 263 9.88 20.80 -28.08
C ARG A 263 10.53 21.59 -26.95
N SER A 264 11.36 20.95 -26.11
CA SER A 264 12.05 21.64 -25.01
C SER A 264 13.05 22.66 -25.56
N HIS A 265 13.28 23.71 -24.78
CA HIS A 265 14.27 24.72 -25.14
C HIS A 265 15.37 24.75 -24.07
N GLU A 266 16.61 24.86 -24.49
CA GLU A 266 17.78 24.80 -23.60
C GLU A 266 17.84 25.90 -22.55
N LYS A 267 17.29 27.09 -22.88
CA LYS A 267 17.23 28.25 -21.98
C LYS A 267 16.14 28.18 -20.94
N ASP A 268 15.18 27.24 -21.09
CA ASP A 268 14.13 27.06 -20.09
C ASP A 268 14.73 26.41 -18.85
N LYS A 269 14.56 27.04 -17.68
CA LYS A 269 15.09 26.55 -16.42
C LYS A 269 14.18 25.49 -15.79
N LEU A 270 14.73 24.70 -14.90
CA LEU A 270 13.95 23.86 -13.99
C LEU A 270 13.45 24.74 -12.83
N ASP A 271 12.30 25.34 -13.03
CA ASP A 271 11.63 26.14 -12.00
C ASP A 271 10.55 25.31 -11.32
N PHE A 272 10.33 25.60 -10.06
CA PHE A 272 9.32 24.94 -9.26
C PHE A 272 8.22 25.95 -8.90
N LYS A 273 7.02 25.69 -9.40
CA LYS A 273 5.87 26.58 -9.11
C LYS A 273 5.50 26.49 -7.63
N PRO A 274 5.48 27.60 -6.87
CA PRO A 274 5.04 27.58 -5.50
C PRO A 274 3.53 27.26 -5.40
N MET A 275 3.21 26.10 -4.83
CA MET A 275 1.84 25.59 -4.65
C MET A 275 1.41 25.74 -3.20
N SER A 276 0.11 25.89 -2.90
CA SER A 276 -0.33 25.77 -1.52
C SER A 276 -0.08 24.33 -1.02
N PHE A 277 0.07 24.16 0.30
CA PHE A 277 0.29 22.85 0.90
C PHE A 277 -0.74 21.82 0.44
N SER A 278 -2.02 22.22 0.37
CA SER A 278 -3.15 21.38 -0.04
C SER A 278 -3.42 21.38 -1.56
N SER A 279 -2.55 21.98 -2.40
CA SER A 279 -2.75 21.94 -3.85
C SER A 279 -2.62 20.52 -4.40
N PRO A 280 -3.53 20.09 -5.30
CA PRO A 280 -3.47 18.76 -5.89
C PRO A 280 -2.13 18.43 -6.55
N LEU A 281 -1.60 17.26 -6.27
CA LEU A 281 -0.33 16.72 -6.81
C LEU A 281 -0.57 15.54 -7.75
N TYR A 282 -1.31 14.55 -7.26
CA TYR A 282 -1.65 13.38 -8.07
C TYR A 282 -3.01 12.77 -7.67
N ILE A 283 -3.58 12.02 -8.60
CA ILE A 283 -4.82 11.26 -8.39
C ILE A 283 -4.47 9.77 -8.38
N LEU A 284 -4.84 9.08 -7.30
CA LEU A 284 -4.79 7.63 -7.20
C LEU A 284 -6.20 7.04 -7.25
N TYR A 285 -6.27 5.84 -7.84
CA TYR A 285 -7.52 5.11 -7.92
C TYR A 285 -7.55 4.01 -6.87
N SER A 286 -8.50 4.07 -5.94
CA SER A 286 -8.74 2.95 -5.05
C SER A 286 -10.00 2.18 -5.47
N SER A 287 -9.96 0.85 -5.34
CA SER A 287 -11.12 0.02 -5.62
C SER A 287 -12.15 0.19 -4.52
N GLY A 288 -13.29 0.80 -4.84
CA GLY A 288 -14.48 0.69 -4.00
C GLY A 288 -15.02 -0.74 -4.07
N THR A 289 -15.61 -1.23 -2.99
CA THR A 289 -16.25 -2.56 -2.95
C THR A 289 -17.48 -2.64 -3.87
N SER A 290 -18.07 -1.49 -4.24
CA SER A 290 -19.22 -1.39 -5.13
C SER A 290 -19.20 -0.05 -5.88
N GLY A 291 -18.92 -0.08 -7.20
CA GLY A 291 -19.03 1.12 -8.04
C GLY A 291 -17.75 1.55 -8.75
N PRO A 292 -17.72 2.75 -9.37
CA PRO A 292 -16.54 3.29 -10.00
C PRO A 292 -15.41 3.47 -8.98
N PRO A 293 -14.13 3.40 -9.41
CA PRO A 293 -13.01 3.63 -8.51
C PRO A 293 -13.11 5.01 -7.84
N LYS A 294 -12.76 5.08 -6.54
CA LYS A 294 -12.55 6.35 -5.87
C LYS A 294 -11.30 6.99 -6.47
N CYS A 295 -11.41 8.23 -6.89
CA CYS A 295 -10.29 9.02 -7.41
C CYS A 295 -9.76 9.94 -6.30
N LEU A 296 -8.83 9.45 -5.51
CA LEU A 296 -8.27 10.14 -4.35
C LEU A 296 -7.25 11.19 -4.79
N VAL A 297 -7.46 12.44 -4.41
CA VAL A 297 -6.58 13.54 -4.77
C VAL A 297 -5.64 13.85 -3.61
N HIS A 298 -4.38 13.52 -3.79
CA HIS A 298 -3.30 13.85 -2.87
C HIS A 298 -2.60 15.15 -3.28
N HIS A 299 -1.85 15.78 -2.39
CA HIS A 299 -1.40 17.15 -2.49
C HIS A 299 0.12 17.32 -2.28
N HIS A 300 0.64 18.50 -2.61
CA HIS A 300 2.08 18.80 -2.54
C HIS A 300 2.69 18.65 -1.14
N GLY A 301 1.91 18.91 -0.09
CA GLY A 301 2.35 18.76 1.30
C GLY A 301 2.60 17.32 1.75
N LEU A 302 2.20 16.33 0.94
CA LEU A 302 2.46 14.91 1.22
C LEU A 302 3.96 14.59 1.37
N ILE A 303 4.84 15.44 0.84
CA ILE A 303 6.30 15.27 0.98
C ILE A 303 6.75 15.21 2.44
N LEU A 304 6.07 15.94 3.34
CA LEU A 304 6.35 15.90 4.78
C LEU A 304 6.15 14.49 5.36
N GLN A 305 5.08 13.81 4.94
CA GLN A 305 4.80 12.42 5.35
C GLN A 305 5.79 11.43 4.74
N HIS A 306 6.12 11.57 3.45
CA HIS A 306 7.08 10.70 2.79
C HIS A 306 8.48 10.80 3.39
N GLN A 307 8.94 12.01 3.70
CA GLN A 307 10.23 12.20 4.39
C GLN A 307 10.19 11.65 5.83
N LYS A 308 9.09 11.89 6.58
CA LYS A 308 8.91 11.33 7.92
C LYS A 308 9.04 9.81 7.91
N VAL A 309 8.31 9.14 7.01
CA VAL A 309 8.36 7.68 6.89
C VAL A 309 9.75 7.22 6.47
N GLY A 310 10.32 7.83 5.43
CA GLY A 310 11.64 7.46 4.92
C GLY A 310 12.75 7.62 5.96
N LYS A 311 12.90 8.80 6.54
CA LYS A 311 13.97 9.10 7.50
C LYS A 311 13.75 8.43 8.86
N LEU A 312 12.55 8.54 9.43
CA LEU A 312 12.33 8.12 10.81
C LEU A 312 11.93 6.65 10.94
N HIS A 313 10.91 6.19 10.22
CA HIS A 313 10.45 4.81 10.33
C HIS A 313 11.29 3.82 9.54
N ASN A 314 11.74 4.19 8.33
CA ASN A 314 12.51 3.31 7.47
C ASN A 314 14.03 3.48 7.61
N SER A 315 14.48 4.43 8.45
CA SER A 315 15.90 4.72 8.70
C SER A 315 16.72 5.00 7.42
N LEU A 316 16.08 5.56 6.39
CA LEU A 316 16.74 5.91 5.13
C LEU A 316 17.68 7.10 5.31
N ARG A 317 18.74 7.11 4.51
CA ARG A 317 19.79 8.15 4.51
C ARG A 317 20.23 8.45 3.09
N PRO A 318 20.87 9.60 2.86
CA PRO A 318 21.51 9.88 1.59
C PRO A 318 22.44 8.74 1.16
N GLY A 319 22.37 8.35 -0.12
CA GLY A 319 23.16 7.27 -0.70
C GLY A 319 22.62 5.85 -0.45
N HIS A 320 21.57 5.66 0.36
CA HIS A 320 20.91 4.35 0.44
C HIS A 320 20.23 3.99 -0.87
N VAL A 321 20.27 2.71 -1.23
CA VAL A 321 19.59 2.15 -2.40
C VAL A 321 18.26 1.54 -1.96
N VAL A 322 17.18 2.01 -2.57
CA VAL A 322 15.81 1.61 -2.30
C VAL A 322 15.27 0.82 -3.48
N PHE A 323 14.74 -0.36 -3.21
CA PHE A 323 14.01 -1.18 -4.18
C PHE A 323 12.62 -1.51 -3.62
N GLN A 324 11.58 -0.88 -4.14
CA GLN A 324 10.19 -1.21 -3.85
C GLN A 324 9.56 -1.81 -5.09
N TYR A 325 9.20 -3.09 -5.04
CA TYR A 325 8.47 -3.71 -6.15
C TYR A 325 7.01 -3.23 -6.14
N SER A 326 6.72 -2.32 -7.04
CA SER A 326 5.38 -1.71 -7.17
C SER A 326 5.22 -1.08 -8.56
N SER A 327 4.01 -1.05 -9.09
CA SER A 327 3.71 -0.32 -10.32
C SER A 327 3.27 1.12 -10.04
N PRO A 328 3.36 2.02 -11.02
CA PRO A 328 2.99 3.43 -10.84
C PRO A 328 1.52 3.68 -10.47
N SER A 329 0.63 2.70 -10.69
CA SER A 329 -0.79 2.79 -10.29
C SER A 329 -1.04 2.52 -8.80
N TRP A 330 0.01 2.25 -8.03
CA TRP A 330 -0.08 1.95 -6.60
C TRP A 330 0.60 3.00 -5.75
N VAL A 331 -0.02 3.29 -4.61
CA VAL A 331 0.51 4.25 -3.63
C VAL A 331 1.94 3.95 -3.20
N LEU A 332 2.33 2.68 -3.13
CA LEU A 332 3.71 2.30 -2.76
C LEU A 332 4.75 2.82 -3.74
N TRP A 333 4.42 2.95 -5.03
CA TRP A 333 5.29 3.59 -6.00
C TRP A 333 5.46 5.08 -5.69
N ASN A 334 4.36 5.78 -5.33
CA ASN A 334 4.42 7.20 -4.96
C ASN A 334 5.24 7.42 -3.70
N VAL A 335 5.09 6.56 -2.68
CA VAL A 335 5.91 6.58 -1.47
C VAL A 335 7.38 6.34 -1.80
N MET A 336 7.69 5.36 -2.65
CA MET A 336 9.05 5.08 -3.11
C MET A 336 9.67 6.30 -3.80
N VAL A 337 8.93 6.95 -4.71
CA VAL A 337 9.44 8.19 -5.38
C VAL A 337 9.68 9.28 -4.34
N GLY A 338 8.84 9.38 -3.31
CA GLY A 338 9.05 10.28 -2.17
C GLY A 338 10.37 10.04 -1.43
N HIS A 339 10.91 8.83 -1.43
CA HIS A 339 12.20 8.53 -0.79
C HIS A 339 13.40 9.20 -1.48
N LEU A 340 13.28 9.62 -2.74
CA LEU A 340 14.29 10.48 -3.36
C LEU A 340 14.54 11.76 -2.56
N SER A 341 13.51 12.29 -1.88
CA SER A 341 13.65 13.46 -1.01
C SER A 341 14.53 13.25 0.22
N VAL A 342 14.94 12.01 0.48
CA VAL A 342 15.94 11.67 1.49
C VAL A 342 17.35 11.53 0.90
N GLY A 343 17.48 11.71 -0.43
CA GLY A 343 18.76 11.55 -1.13
C GLY A 343 19.12 10.10 -1.46
N THR A 344 18.12 9.22 -1.62
CA THR A 344 18.31 7.80 -1.94
C THR A 344 18.42 7.56 -3.44
N THR A 345 18.99 6.42 -3.83
CA THR A 345 18.95 5.87 -5.19
C THR A 345 17.75 4.94 -5.30
N LEU A 346 16.92 5.07 -6.34
CA LEU A 346 15.80 4.13 -6.58
C LEU A 346 16.18 3.10 -7.63
N VAL A 347 15.90 1.84 -7.32
CA VAL A 347 15.90 0.74 -8.30
C VAL A 347 14.45 0.54 -8.77
N LEU A 348 14.25 0.68 -10.08
CA LEU A 348 12.96 0.62 -10.74
C LEU A 348 12.95 -0.61 -11.65
N TYR A 349 12.14 -1.62 -11.30
CA TYR A 349 12.10 -2.87 -12.05
C TYR A 349 10.76 -3.03 -12.76
N ASP A 350 10.83 -3.13 -14.10
CA ASP A 350 9.73 -3.43 -15.00
C ASP A 350 9.83 -4.90 -15.44
N GLY A 351 9.02 -5.75 -14.83
CA GLY A 351 9.02 -7.18 -15.11
C GLY A 351 8.33 -8.02 -14.03
N SER A 352 8.27 -9.32 -14.26
CA SER A 352 7.74 -10.29 -13.31
C SER A 352 8.71 -10.50 -12.13
N PRO A 353 8.22 -10.53 -10.89
CA PRO A 353 9.05 -10.76 -9.70
C PRO A 353 9.58 -12.19 -9.62
N THR A 354 8.98 -13.11 -10.40
CA THR A 354 9.26 -14.55 -10.35
C THR A 354 9.73 -15.13 -11.68
N PHE A 355 10.13 -14.31 -12.63
CA PHE A 355 10.62 -14.75 -13.94
C PHE A 355 12.02 -14.19 -14.22
N PRO A 356 12.98 -15.01 -14.72
CA PRO A 356 12.84 -16.44 -15.06
C PRO A 356 12.86 -17.37 -13.85
N SER A 357 13.13 -16.86 -12.65
CA SER A 357 13.15 -17.64 -11.41
C SER A 357 12.48 -16.88 -10.27
N PRO A 358 12.00 -17.57 -9.22
CA PRO A 358 11.47 -16.93 -8.01
C PRO A 358 12.47 -15.99 -7.32
N GLU A 359 13.76 -16.18 -7.56
CA GLU A 359 14.85 -15.42 -6.94
C GLU A 359 15.19 -14.11 -7.68
N LYS A 360 14.47 -13.76 -8.76
CA LYS A 360 14.79 -12.60 -9.61
C LYS A 360 14.95 -11.29 -8.84
N MET A 361 14.08 -11.03 -7.86
CA MET A 361 14.22 -9.81 -7.04
C MET A 361 15.43 -9.88 -6.09
N LEU A 362 15.80 -11.07 -5.62
CA LEU A 362 17.02 -11.25 -4.80
C LEU A 362 18.30 -10.98 -5.60
N GLU A 363 18.33 -11.36 -6.87
CA GLU A 363 19.43 -11.00 -7.78
C GLU A 363 19.61 -9.49 -7.88
N ILE A 364 18.50 -8.75 -8.00
CA ILE A 364 18.49 -7.27 -8.04
C ILE A 364 18.99 -6.70 -6.71
N VAL A 365 18.48 -7.22 -5.58
CA VAL A 365 18.88 -6.79 -4.22
C VAL A 365 20.39 -6.99 -4.01
N HIS A 366 20.91 -8.15 -4.40
CA HIS A 366 22.33 -8.46 -4.33
C HIS A 366 23.18 -7.56 -5.22
N LYS A 367 22.82 -7.46 -6.51
CA LYS A 367 23.56 -6.72 -7.55
C LYS A 367 23.72 -5.25 -7.19
N HIS A 368 22.65 -4.60 -6.75
CA HIS A 368 22.62 -3.16 -6.47
C HIS A 368 22.86 -2.84 -5.00
N ARG A 369 23.24 -3.82 -4.18
CA ARG A 369 23.53 -3.63 -2.75
C ARG A 369 22.41 -2.86 -2.04
N VAL A 370 21.17 -3.28 -2.30
CA VAL A 370 19.96 -2.63 -1.78
C VAL A 370 19.99 -2.53 -0.26
N ASN A 371 19.66 -1.37 0.27
CA ASN A 371 19.57 -1.13 1.71
C ASN A 371 18.15 -1.35 2.24
N TYR A 372 17.15 -0.96 1.47
CA TYR A 372 15.73 -1.08 1.79
C TYR A 372 15.02 -1.79 0.63
N TRP A 373 14.34 -2.89 0.95
CA TRP A 373 13.59 -3.67 -0.03
C TRP A 373 12.13 -3.81 0.37
N GLY A 374 11.23 -3.23 -0.43
CA GLY A 374 9.79 -3.35 -0.25
C GLY A 374 9.21 -4.46 -1.12
N VAL A 375 8.52 -5.41 -0.50
CA VAL A 375 8.01 -6.62 -1.16
C VAL A 375 6.70 -7.09 -0.52
N SER A 376 5.86 -7.80 -1.27
CA SER A 376 4.62 -8.35 -0.71
C SER A 376 4.87 -9.57 0.18
N PRO A 377 4.05 -9.81 1.22
CA PRO A 377 4.09 -11.06 2.00
C PRO A 377 3.98 -12.30 1.12
N ARG A 378 3.16 -12.26 0.06
CA ARG A 378 2.99 -13.37 -0.90
C ARG A 378 4.29 -13.76 -1.60
N TYR A 379 5.15 -12.78 -1.91
CA TYR A 379 6.45 -13.10 -2.52
C TYR A 379 7.38 -13.78 -1.51
N LEU A 380 7.41 -13.33 -0.26
CA LEU A 380 8.18 -14.01 0.80
C LEU A 380 7.66 -15.44 1.01
N GLN A 381 6.36 -15.63 1.00
CA GLN A 381 5.74 -16.96 1.07
C GLN A 381 6.14 -17.84 -0.13
N GLN A 382 6.23 -17.28 -1.34
CA GLN A 382 6.70 -18.02 -2.51
C GLN A 382 8.14 -18.48 -2.34
N LEU A 383 9.04 -17.61 -1.84
CA LEU A 383 10.43 -18.01 -1.54
C LEU A 383 10.51 -19.12 -0.49
N GLU A 384 9.61 -19.09 0.52
CA GLU A 384 9.51 -20.14 1.54
C GLU A 384 9.09 -21.47 0.92
N ILE A 385 8.06 -21.47 0.07
CA ILE A 385 7.53 -22.67 -0.60
C ILE A 385 8.58 -23.27 -1.54
N ASP A 386 9.28 -22.43 -2.29
CA ASP A 386 10.33 -22.86 -3.23
C ASP A 386 11.61 -23.30 -2.50
N GLY A 387 11.64 -23.20 -1.17
CA GLY A 387 12.77 -23.62 -0.36
C GLY A 387 14.05 -22.83 -0.61
N VAL A 388 13.91 -21.55 -1.02
CA VAL A 388 15.06 -20.71 -1.39
C VAL A 388 15.96 -20.48 -0.18
N MET A 389 17.24 -20.86 -0.33
CA MET A 389 18.29 -20.64 0.67
C MET A 389 19.15 -19.46 0.22
N LEU A 390 19.20 -18.41 1.04
CA LEU A 390 19.92 -17.17 0.71
C LEU A 390 21.39 -17.20 1.11
N LYS A 391 21.70 -17.98 2.16
CA LYS A 391 23.04 -18.09 2.73
C LYS A 391 24.00 -18.59 1.66
N ASP A 392 25.13 -17.93 1.53
CA ASP A 392 26.21 -18.23 0.59
C ASP A 392 25.88 -17.98 -0.91
N LYS A 393 24.64 -17.63 -1.25
CA LYS A 393 24.23 -17.33 -2.64
C LYS A 393 24.17 -15.83 -2.93
N TYR A 394 23.69 -15.05 -1.96
CA TYR A 394 23.47 -13.61 -2.12
C TYR A 394 24.18 -12.83 -1.02
N ASN A 395 24.93 -11.80 -1.42
CA ASN A 395 25.46 -10.84 -0.45
C ASN A 395 24.36 -9.83 -0.07
N LEU A 396 23.81 -9.96 1.13
CA LEU A 396 22.78 -9.10 1.70
C LEU A 396 23.30 -8.19 2.83
N GLU A 397 24.61 -7.96 2.89
CA GLU A 397 25.22 -7.15 3.94
C GLU A 397 24.75 -5.70 3.97
N SER A 398 24.41 -5.14 2.80
CA SER A 398 23.86 -3.80 2.68
C SER A 398 22.40 -3.70 3.13
N LEU A 399 21.67 -4.82 3.09
CA LEU A 399 20.25 -4.85 3.40
C LEU A 399 20.02 -4.62 4.89
N HIS A 400 19.33 -3.55 5.25
CA HIS A 400 18.98 -3.25 6.63
C HIS A 400 17.48 -3.43 6.91
N MET A 401 16.61 -3.31 5.90
CA MET A 401 15.17 -3.45 6.07
C MET A 401 14.53 -4.19 4.89
N VAL A 402 13.62 -5.10 5.21
CA VAL A 402 12.64 -5.65 4.28
C VAL A 402 11.27 -5.21 4.75
N GLN A 403 10.58 -4.37 3.97
CA GLN A 403 9.24 -3.93 4.30
C GLN A 403 8.18 -4.75 3.58
N THR A 404 7.15 -5.14 4.32
CA THR A 404 5.98 -5.84 3.77
C THR A 404 4.70 -5.09 4.08
N THR A 405 3.74 -5.15 3.16
CA THR A 405 2.41 -4.58 3.33
C THR A 405 1.43 -5.14 2.31
N GLY A 406 0.16 -4.80 2.47
CA GLY A 406 -0.89 -5.08 1.48
C GLY A 406 -1.60 -6.41 1.65
N SER A 407 -1.06 -7.35 2.43
CA SER A 407 -1.70 -8.59 2.85
C SER A 407 -1.16 -9.02 4.21
N HIS A 408 -1.80 -10.01 4.82
CA HIS A 408 -1.39 -10.53 6.11
C HIS A 408 -0.02 -11.22 6.01
N LEU A 409 0.84 -10.95 7.00
CA LEU A 409 2.11 -11.65 7.21
C LEU A 409 1.98 -12.52 8.47
N SER A 410 1.93 -13.83 8.30
CA SER A 410 1.71 -14.78 9.41
C SER A 410 2.90 -14.83 10.36
N ALA A 411 2.68 -15.14 11.63
CA ALA A 411 3.75 -15.30 12.62
C ALA A 411 4.80 -16.35 12.19
N SER A 412 4.39 -17.42 11.50
CA SER A 412 5.29 -18.45 10.97
C SER A 412 6.29 -17.89 9.95
N GLN A 413 5.87 -16.92 9.14
CA GLN A 413 6.73 -16.26 8.15
C GLN A 413 7.82 -15.41 8.80
N TYR A 414 7.57 -14.82 9.99
CA TYR A 414 8.62 -14.14 10.75
C TYR A 414 9.72 -15.12 11.19
N TYR A 415 9.36 -16.30 11.71
CA TYR A 415 10.34 -17.32 12.09
C TYR A 415 11.10 -17.84 10.89
N TRP A 416 10.42 -18.11 9.76
CA TRP A 416 11.07 -18.50 8.52
C TRP A 416 12.04 -17.41 8.05
N PHE A 417 11.62 -16.15 8.03
CA PHE A 417 12.45 -15.02 7.60
C PHE A 417 13.78 -14.99 8.36
N TYR A 418 13.75 -15.03 9.68
CA TYR A 418 14.97 -14.99 10.50
C TYR A 418 15.78 -16.29 10.49
N LYS A 419 15.26 -17.36 9.93
CA LYS A 419 16.03 -18.58 9.63
C LYS A 419 16.84 -18.42 8.33
N VAL A 420 16.37 -17.63 7.35
CA VAL A 420 16.90 -17.56 5.98
C VAL A 420 17.65 -16.25 5.73
N PHE A 421 17.12 -15.12 6.20
CA PHE A 421 17.73 -13.79 6.07
C PHE A 421 18.73 -13.51 7.20
N PRO A 422 19.69 -12.57 6.98
CA PRO A 422 20.58 -12.14 8.05
C PRO A 422 19.80 -11.57 9.24
N SER A 423 20.17 -11.98 10.47
CA SER A 423 19.46 -11.59 11.71
C SER A 423 19.41 -10.08 11.97
N LYS A 424 20.31 -9.31 11.37
CA LYS A 424 20.33 -7.84 11.45
C LYS A 424 19.25 -7.16 10.63
N VAL A 425 18.68 -7.83 9.63
CA VAL A 425 17.68 -7.25 8.73
C VAL A 425 16.36 -7.05 9.47
N HIS A 426 15.87 -5.83 9.49
CA HIS A 426 14.58 -5.51 10.07
C HIS A 426 13.43 -5.91 9.14
N LEU A 427 12.63 -6.90 9.51
CA LEU A 427 11.39 -7.25 8.80
C LEU A 427 10.27 -6.32 9.25
N ALA A 428 10.05 -5.26 8.51
CA ALA A 428 9.07 -4.24 8.81
C ALA A 428 7.72 -4.57 8.17
N ASN A 429 6.79 -5.14 8.93
CA ASN A 429 5.40 -5.26 8.49
C ASN A 429 4.68 -3.95 8.80
N VAL A 430 4.02 -3.34 7.80
CA VAL A 430 3.33 -2.05 7.95
C VAL A 430 1.93 -2.11 7.37
N ALA A 431 1.01 -1.35 7.94
CA ALA A 431 -0.34 -1.21 7.40
C ALA A 431 -0.69 0.25 7.16
N GLY A 432 -1.24 0.51 5.99
CA GLY A 432 -1.69 1.80 5.51
C GLY A 432 -2.55 1.62 4.27
N GLY A 433 -2.76 2.66 3.50
CA GLY A 433 -3.60 2.56 2.33
C GLY A 433 -3.39 3.67 1.31
N THR A 434 -3.97 3.45 0.13
CA THR A 434 -4.03 4.45 -0.93
C THR A 434 -4.71 5.73 -0.43
N ASP A 435 -5.65 5.57 0.49
CA ASP A 435 -6.48 6.64 1.02
C ASP A 435 -5.67 7.68 1.80
N ILE A 436 -4.60 7.27 2.45
CA ILE A 436 -3.77 8.17 3.27
C ILE A 436 -2.36 8.38 2.72
N ALA A 437 -1.98 7.62 1.69
CA ALA A 437 -0.65 7.63 1.06
C ALA A 437 0.54 7.50 2.05
N THR A 438 0.31 6.82 3.17
CA THR A 438 1.27 6.55 4.24
C THR A 438 0.82 5.33 5.05
N SER A 439 1.40 5.11 6.24
CA SER A 439 1.05 4.00 7.13
C SER A 439 0.33 4.50 8.39
N TRP A 440 -0.68 3.75 8.86
CA TRP A 440 -1.30 3.90 10.18
C TRP A 440 -0.40 3.34 11.28
N VAL A 441 0.09 2.12 11.01
CA VAL A 441 1.04 1.42 11.88
C VAL A 441 2.29 1.10 11.07
N ALA A 442 3.44 1.34 11.65
CA ALA A 442 4.71 1.44 10.96
C ALA A 442 5.84 0.68 11.68
N ALA A 443 7.02 0.66 11.08
CA ALA A 443 8.23 0.16 11.68
C ALA A 443 8.68 1.00 12.87
N ASP A 444 9.23 0.35 13.88
CA ASP A 444 9.99 0.99 14.94
C ASP A 444 11.45 0.50 14.90
N PRO A 445 12.36 1.29 14.34
CA PRO A 445 13.77 0.89 14.25
C PRO A 445 14.47 0.87 15.61
N ASN A 446 13.85 1.37 16.69
CA ASN A 446 14.38 1.36 18.06
C ASN A 446 13.77 0.26 18.94
N GLY A 447 12.63 -0.30 18.55
CA GLY A 447 11.89 -1.26 19.35
C GLY A 447 12.05 -2.71 18.89
N PRO A 448 11.76 -3.67 19.77
CA PRO A 448 11.76 -5.09 19.42
C PRO A 448 10.62 -5.41 18.45
N LEU A 449 10.84 -6.44 17.62
CA LEU A 449 9.83 -6.99 16.71
C LEU A 449 9.32 -8.32 17.23
N TYR A 450 8.02 -8.48 17.34
CA TYR A 450 7.36 -9.72 17.73
C TYR A 450 6.66 -10.39 16.54
N PRO A 451 6.61 -11.73 16.48
CA PRO A 451 6.01 -12.43 15.35
C PRO A 451 4.53 -12.09 15.15
N GLY A 452 4.16 -11.74 13.92
CA GLY A 452 2.79 -11.39 13.54
C GLY A 452 2.35 -9.98 13.89
N GLU A 453 3.22 -9.17 14.51
CA GLU A 453 2.88 -7.80 14.90
C GLU A 453 3.51 -6.75 13.98
N THR A 454 2.84 -5.63 13.84
CA THR A 454 3.39 -4.33 13.44
C THR A 454 3.75 -3.56 14.70
N GLN A 455 4.86 -2.82 14.69
CA GLN A 455 5.51 -2.40 15.93
C GLN A 455 4.87 -1.19 16.62
N ILE A 456 4.49 -0.14 15.86
CA ILE A 456 4.11 1.15 16.45
C ILE A 456 3.10 1.90 15.57
N PRO A 457 2.14 2.65 16.13
CA PRO A 457 1.42 3.67 15.36
C PRO A 457 2.40 4.68 14.77
N ALA A 458 2.17 5.10 13.54
CA ALA A 458 3.05 6.07 12.89
C ALA A 458 3.07 7.40 13.66
N LEU A 459 4.23 8.04 13.74
CA LEU A 459 4.36 9.34 14.41
C LEU A 459 3.35 10.35 13.84
N GLY A 460 2.68 11.09 14.72
CA GLY A 460 1.68 12.10 14.37
C GLY A 460 0.31 11.54 13.95
N HIS A 461 0.08 10.21 14.05
CA HIS A 461 -1.23 9.60 13.85
C HIS A 461 -1.81 9.12 15.18
N ASP A 462 -2.95 9.65 15.56
CA ASP A 462 -3.69 9.23 16.76
C ASP A 462 -4.56 8.01 16.43
N VAL A 463 -3.87 6.88 16.25
CA VAL A 463 -4.51 5.59 15.92
C VAL A 463 -5.10 4.99 17.17
N ASP A 464 -6.39 4.68 17.10
CA ASP A 464 -7.14 4.02 18.14
C ASP A 464 -7.90 2.80 17.60
N VAL A 465 -8.45 1.99 18.49
CA VAL A 465 -9.29 0.82 18.18
C VAL A 465 -10.64 1.05 18.79
N ALA A 466 -11.65 1.26 17.97
CA ALA A 466 -13.01 1.48 18.44
C ALA A 466 -13.81 0.19 18.42
N ASP A 467 -14.57 -0.06 19.50
CA ASP A 467 -15.65 -1.03 19.44
C ASP A 467 -16.63 -0.64 18.35
N SER A 468 -16.99 -1.58 17.47
CA SER A 468 -17.74 -1.25 16.25
C SER A 468 -19.21 -0.91 16.51
N ILE A 469 -19.72 -1.08 17.74
CA ILE A 469 -21.10 -0.76 18.14
C ILE A 469 -21.12 0.51 18.99
N THR A 470 -20.28 0.55 20.03
CA THR A 470 -20.30 1.65 21.00
C THR A 470 -19.40 2.81 20.61
N GLY A 471 -18.39 2.58 19.74
CA GLY A 471 -17.37 3.56 19.40
C GLY A 471 -16.34 3.81 20.53
N GLU A 472 -16.49 3.15 21.67
CA GLU A 472 -15.53 3.27 22.77
C GLU A 472 -14.19 2.66 22.43
N SER A 473 -13.11 3.23 22.98
CA SER A 473 -11.76 2.69 22.79
C SER A 473 -11.60 1.33 23.50
N VAL A 474 -11.15 0.34 22.75
CA VAL A 474 -10.80 -1.00 23.26
C VAL A 474 -9.31 -1.32 23.04
N LYS A 475 -8.52 -0.34 22.65
CA LYS A 475 -7.10 -0.48 22.30
C LYS A 475 -6.30 -1.13 23.43
N ASP A 476 -6.41 -0.60 24.64
CA ASP A 476 -5.62 -1.06 25.79
C ASP A 476 -6.15 -2.38 26.38
N LEU A 477 -7.32 -2.83 25.95
CA LEU A 477 -7.91 -4.11 26.36
C LEU A 477 -7.38 -5.29 25.54
N GLY A 478 -6.65 -5.04 24.46
CA GLY A 478 -6.20 -6.08 23.53
C GLY A 478 -7.33 -6.68 22.69
N ILE A 479 -8.49 -6.04 22.68
CA ILE A 479 -9.66 -6.46 21.90
C ILE A 479 -9.56 -5.90 20.49
N ALA A 480 -9.91 -6.72 19.49
CA ALA A 480 -9.93 -6.27 18.11
C ALA A 480 -11.18 -5.41 17.83
N GLY A 481 -10.99 -4.34 17.08
CA GLY A 481 -12.02 -3.41 16.71
C GLY A 481 -11.71 -2.65 15.43
N GLU A 482 -12.49 -1.62 15.15
CA GLU A 482 -12.30 -0.74 14.00
C GLU A 482 -11.07 0.16 14.18
N LEU A 483 -10.19 0.19 13.18
CA LEU A 483 -9.10 1.16 13.14
C LEU A 483 -9.67 2.55 12.88
N ILE A 484 -9.44 3.46 13.83
CA ILE A 484 -9.81 4.87 13.70
C ILE A 484 -8.60 5.77 13.94
N CYS A 485 -8.67 6.99 13.41
CA CYS A 485 -7.73 8.07 13.73
C CYS A 485 -8.54 9.30 14.18
N ARG A 486 -8.19 9.86 15.35
CA ARG A 486 -8.95 10.95 15.97
C ARG A 486 -8.45 12.34 15.60
N LEU A 487 -7.14 12.46 15.31
CA LEU A 487 -6.54 13.75 14.95
C LEU A 487 -6.34 13.90 13.45
N PRO A 488 -6.47 15.13 12.91
CA PRO A 488 -6.08 15.41 11.54
C PRO A 488 -4.60 15.09 11.29
N PHE A 489 -4.29 14.70 10.07
CA PHE A 489 -2.92 14.37 9.64
C PHE A 489 -2.64 14.92 8.23
N PRO A 490 -1.38 15.31 7.93
CA PRO A 490 -1.07 16.08 6.72
C PRO A 490 -1.15 15.31 5.40
N SER A 491 -1.52 14.03 5.40
CA SER A 491 -1.73 13.25 4.17
C SER A 491 -3.19 12.85 3.91
N MET A 492 -4.14 13.50 4.58
CA MET A 492 -5.55 13.37 4.22
C MET A 492 -5.74 13.80 2.76
N PRO A 493 -6.46 13.03 1.91
CA PRO A 493 -6.79 13.50 0.57
C PRO A 493 -7.50 14.85 0.64
N VAL A 494 -7.24 15.71 -0.32
CA VAL A 494 -7.90 17.03 -0.35
C VAL A 494 -9.39 16.87 -0.65
N PHE A 495 -9.71 16.00 -1.62
CA PHE A 495 -11.06 15.63 -2.03
C PHE A 495 -11.01 14.35 -2.89
N MET A 496 -12.16 13.81 -3.24
CA MET A 496 -12.29 12.81 -4.30
C MET A 496 -12.64 13.50 -5.62
N TRP A 497 -11.91 13.21 -6.68
CA TRP A 497 -12.14 13.83 -7.98
C TRP A 497 -13.56 13.56 -8.50
N GLY A 498 -14.28 14.62 -8.81
CA GLY A 498 -15.68 14.54 -9.25
C GLY A 498 -16.72 14.37 -8.12
N ASP A 499 -16.26 14.40 -6.86
CA ASP A 499 -17.15 14.41 -5.69
C ASP A 499 -17.56 15.84 -5.34
N LYS A 500 -18.85 16.12 -5.47
CA LYS A 500 -19.39 17.42 -5.12
C LYS A 500 -19.57 17.51 -3.60
N ASP A 501 -19.15 18.62 -3.02
CA ASP A 501 -19.30 18.94 -1.59
C ASP A 501 -18.68 17.89 -0.64
N ASN A 502 -17.69 17.11 -1.11
CA ASN A 502 -17.03 16.05 -0.37
C ASN A 502 -17.98 14.99 0.20
N LYS A 503 -19.16 14.79 -0.41
CA LYS A 503 -20.19 13.89 0.09
C LYS A 503 -19.70 12.44 0.18
N LYS A 504 -19.15 11.91 -0.93
CA LYS A 504 -18.60 10.53 -0.95
C LYS A 504 -17.40 10.39 -0.05
N TYR A 505 -16.61 11.45 0.07
CA TYR A 505 -15.45 11.48 0.94
C TYR A 505 -15.88 11.33 2.40
N LYS A 506 -16.82 12.17 2.85
CA LYS A 506 -17.36 12.11 4.21
C LYS A 506 -18.07 10.77 4.49
N GLU A 507 -18.88 10.28 3.56
CA GLU A 507 -19.53 8.97 3.64
C GLU A 507 -18.52 7.81 3.76
N SER A 508 -17.35 7.94 3.12
CA SER A 508 -16.36 6.88 3.09
C SER A 508 -15.55 6.74 4.37
N TYR A 509 -15.35 7.82 5.13
CA TYR A 509 -14.39 7.81 6.23
C TYR A 509 -14.89 8.37 7.55
N PHE A 510 -15.97 9.17 7.56
CA PHE A 510 -16.38 9.94 8.75
C PHE A 510 -17.77 9.66 9.27
N GLN A 511 -18.53 8.77 8.64
CA GLN A 511 -19.94 8.50 9.03
C GLN A 511 -20.14 7.17 9.78
N LYS A 512 -19.05 6.53 10.24
CA LYS A 512 -19.17 5.26 10.92
C LYS A 512 -19.59 5.40 12.39
N PHE A 513 -19.19 6.48 13.04
CA PHE A 513 -19.45 6.78 14.43
C PHE A 513 -20.06 8.17 14.58
N ASP A 514 -20.73 8.41 15.71
CA ASP A 514 -21.40 9.70 16.02
C ASP A 514 -20.42 10.77 16.55
N PHE A 515 -19.10 10.53 16.43
CA PHE A 515 -18.06 11.48 16.80
C PHE A 515 -17.04 11.65 15.66
N PRO A 516 -16.38 12.80 15.53
CA PRO A 516 -15.42 13.06 14.48
C PRO A 516 -14.21 12.13 14.57
N CYS A 517 -14.07 11.23 13.62
CA CYS A 517 -12.88 10.38 13.46
C CYS A 517 -12.79 9.84 12.03
N TRP A 518 -11.59 9.57 11.57
CA TRP A 518 -11.36 8.80 10.35
C TRP A 518 -11.52 7.32 10.64
N ALA A 519 -12.46 6.63 10.01
CA ALA A 519 -12.60 5.18 10.06
C ALA A 519 -12.00 4.56 8.78
N GLN A 520 -10.97 3.72 8.96
CA GLN A 520 -10.23 3.15 7.82
C GLN A 520 -10.90 1.92 7.22
N HIS A 521 -11.86 1.32 7.92
CA HIS A 521 -12.48 0.03 7.60
C HIS A 521 -11.48 -1.13 7.64
N ASP A 522 -10.52 -1.06 8.55
CA ASP A 522 -9.59 -2.13 8.89
C ASP A 522 -9.85 -2.61 10.33
N TRP A 523 -9.78 -3.95 10.53
CA TRP A 523 -9.98 -4.60 11.83
C TRP A 523 -8.63 -4.84 12.46
N ILE A 524 -8.35 -4.22 13.60
CA ILE A 524 -7.05 -4.20 14.26
C ILE A 524 -7.18 -4.49 15.76
N SER A 525 -6.14 -5.06 16.35
CA SER A 525 -5.95 -5.08 17.80
C SER A 525 -4.54 -4.65 18.18
N PHE A 526 -4.37 -4.12 19.38
CA PHE A 526 -3.05 -3.88 19.98
C PHE A 526 -2.81 -4.87 21.11
N ASN A 527 -1.60 -5.41 21.17
CA ASN A 527 -1.18 -6.29 22.24
C ASN A 527 -0.82 -5.43 23.48
N PRO A 528 -1.52 -5.57 24.61
CA PRO A 528 -1.27 -4.71 25.77
C PRO A 528 0.11 -4.94 26.42
N VAL A 529 0.75 -6.09 26.16
CA VAL A 529 2.09 -6.41 26.69
C VAL A 529 3.20 -5.85 25.80
N THR A 530 3.12 -6.13 24.49
CA THR A 530 4.16 -5.72 23.53
C THR A 530 3.91 -4.31 22.98
N GLY A 531 2.67 -3.82 23.00
CA GLY A 531 2.21 -2.60 22.35
C GLY A 531 2.23 -2.65 20.82
N GLY A 532 2.57 -3.80 20.23
CA GLY A 532 2.46 -4.05 18.81
C GLY A 532 1.03 -4.27 18.38
N SER A 533 0.76 -4.20 17.08
CA SER A 533 -0.59 -4.36 16.52
C SER A 533 -0.68 -5.51 15.54
N THR A 534 -1.86 -6.11 15.46
CA THR A 534 -2.20 -7.14 14.47
C THR A 534 -3.38 -6.66 13.63
N ILE A 535 -3.22 -6.71 12.31
CA ILE A 535 -4.31 -6.44 11.36
C ILE A 535 -5.03 -7.74 11.06
N HIS A 536 -6.32 -7.79 11.35
CA HIS A 536 -7.17 -8.97 11.19
C HIS A 536 -7.91 -9.01 9.84
N GLY A 537 -7.79 -7.95 9.04
CA GLY A 537 -8.43 -7.80 7.72
C GLY A 537 -9.28 -6.55 7.62
N ARG A 538 -10.18 -6.54 6.63
CA ARG A 538 -11.14 -5.44 6.44
C ARG A 538 -12.32 -5.59 7.37
N SER A 539 -12.79 -4.49 7.97
CA SER A 539 -13.96 -4.55 8.86
C SER A 539 -15.28 -4.88 8.13
N ASP A 540 -15.37 -4.57 6.83
CA ASP A 540 -16.49 -4.96 5.97
C ASP A 540 -16.47 -6.47 5.59
N GLY A 541 -15.32 -7.14 5.76
CA GLY A 541 -15.11 -8.58 5.57
C GLY A 541 -15.08 -9.40 6.87
N ILE A 542 -15.33 -8.77 8.03
CA ILE A 542 -15.35 -9.47 9.33
C ILE A 542 -16.45 -10.52 9.35
N LEU A 543 -16.09 -11.70 9.87
CA LEU A 543 -16.97 -12.84 10.11
C LEU A 543 -17.58 -12.72 11.50
N ASN A 544 -18.85 -13.03 11.62
CA ASN A 544 -19.58 -12.90 12.90
C ASN A 544 -20.55 -14.06 13.18
N PRO A 545 -20.11 -15.34 13.08
CA PRO A 545 -20.98 -16.46 13.40
C PRO A 545 -21.32 -16.48 14.91
N GLN A 546 -22.60 -16.59 15.23
CA GLN A 546 -23.10 -16.67 16.61
C GLN A 546 -22.62 -15.50 17.50
N GLY A 547 -22.44 -14.31 16.91
CA GLY A 547 -22.04 -13.11 17.64
C GLY A 547 -20.53 -13.02 17.92
N ILE A 548 -19.72 -13.95 17.44
CA ILE A 548 -18.26 -13.92 17.62
C ILE A 548 -17.59 -13.39 16.37
N ARG A 549 -16.93 -12.25 16.52
CA ARG A 549 -16.26 -11.55 15.45
C ARG A 549 -14.81 -11.99 15.31
N PHE A 550 -14.39 -12.33 14.09
CA PHE A 550 -13.00 -12.59 13.74
C PHE A 550 -12.72 -12.25 12.27
N GLY A 551 -11.46 -12.01 11.96
CA GLY A 551 -11.03 -11.68 10.61
C GLY A 551 -10.80 -12.93 9.76
N SER A 552 -11.11 -12.84 8.47
CA SER A 552 -10.77 -13.89 7.50
C SER A 552 -9.28 -14.24 7.50
N SER A 553 -8.42 -13.25 7.78
CA SER A 553 -6.96 -13.43 7.88
C SER A 553 -6.53 -14.43 8.96
N GLU A 554 -7.30 -14.58 10.02
CA GLU A 554 -7.01 -15.57 11.08
C GLU A 554 -7.12 -16.99 10.53
N ILE A 555 -8.11 -17.22 9.66
CA ILE A 555 -8.26 -18.50 8.95
C ILE A 555 -7.12 -18.70 7.94
N TYR A 556 -6.76 -17.65 7.16
CA TYR A 556 -5.67 -17.72 6.20
C TYR A 556 -4.33 -18.01 6.85
N ALA A 557 -4.06 -17.47 8.03
CA ALA A 557 -2.84 -17.73 8.78
C ALA A 557 -2.61 -19.22 9.08
N ILE A 558 -3.67 -20.02 9.10
CA ILE A 558 -3.59 -21.47 9.27
C ILE A 558 -3.61 -22.17 7.93
N THR A 559 -4.59 -21.86 7.08
CA THR A 559 -4.86 -22.63 5.84
C THR A 559 -3.82 -22.39 4.74
N GLU A 560 -3.11 -21.27 4.78
CA GLU A 560 -2.08 -20.90 3.82
C GLU A 560 -0.65 -21.00 4.40
N ALA A 561 -0.52 -21.54 5.60
CA ALA A 561 0.77 -21.88 6.23
C ALA A 561 1.12 -23.36 6.10
N SER A 562 2.38 -23.72 6.43
CA SER A 562 2.79 -25.12 6.52
C SER A 562 1.99 -25.85 7.61
N PRO A 563 1.55 -27.10 7.36
CA PRO A 563 1.84 -27.93 6.20
C PRO A 563 0.88 -27.76 5.01
N PHE A 564 -0.22 -26.99 5.16
CA PHE A 564 -1.31 -26.91 4.19
C PHE A 564 -0.92 -26.22 2.88
N ASN A 565 -0.02 -25.24 2.93
CA ASN A 565 0.44 -24.49 1.76
C ASN A 565 1.15 -25.36 0.69
N LYS A 566 1.51 -26.61 1.02
CA LYS A 566 2.05 -27.58 0.05
C LYS A 566 0.97 -28.09 -0.91
N ALA A 567 -0.25 -28.23 -0.43
CA ALA A 567 -1.38 -28.76 -1.20
C ALA A 567 -2.36 -27.65 -1.59
N ILE A 568 -2.48 -26.59 -0.80
CA ILE A 568 -3.39 -25.46 -1.01
C ILE A 568 -2.64 -24.31 -1.68
N GLU A 569 -3.18 -23.80 -2.77
CA GLU A 569 -2.65 -22.61 -3.45
C GLU A 569 -3.16 -21.33 -2.80
N ALA A 570 -4.48 -21.25 -2.56
CA ALA A 570 -5.13 -20.10 -1.93
C ALA A 570 -6.45 -20.51 -1.28
N THR A 571 -6.88 -19.71 -0.31
CA THR A 571 -8.20 -19.86 0.30
C THR A 571 -8.96 -18.53 0.29
N LEU A 572 -10.29 -18.58 0.36
CA LEU A 572 -11.13 -17.40 0.52
C LEU A 572 -12.22 -17.71 1.54
N CYS A 573 -12.27 -16.93 2.61
CA CYS A 573 -13.18 -17.12 3.73
C CYS A 573 -14.20 -15.98 3.77
N VAL A 574 -15.49 -16.32 3.72
CA VAL A 574 -16.59 -15.35 3.74
C VAL A 574 -17.77 -15.85 4.56
N GLY A 575 -18.49 -14.91 5.13
CA GLY A 575 -19.74 -15.19 5.85
C GLY A 575 -20.96 -15.03 4.94
N ARG A 576 -21.90 -15.99 4.99
CA ARG A 576 -23.20 -15.90 4.32
C ARG A 576 -24.31 -15.66 5.35
N THR A 577 -25.07 -14.59 5.12
CA THR A 577 -26.33 -14.31 5.80
C THR A 577 -27.36 -13.89 4.76
N ARG A 578 -28.38 -14.73 4.49
CA ARG A 578 -29.46 -14.43 3.54
C ARG A 578 -30.59 -13.75 4.25
N LYS A 579 -30.99 -12.59 3.77
CA LYS A 579 -32.06 -11.80 4.38
C LYS A 579 -33.39 -12.59 4.43
N GLY A 580 -33.93 -12.75 5.64
CA GLY A 580 -35.21 -13.44 5.86
C GLY A 580 -35.14 -14.98 5.83
N LEU A 581 -33.94 -15.55 5.58
CA LEU A 581 -33.71 -17.00 5.52
C LEU A 581 -32.79 -17.50 6.63
N ASP A 582 -31.69 -16.81 6.84
CA ASP A 582 -30.67 -17.18 7.81
C ASP A 582 -30.88 -16.42 9.13
N THR A 583 -30.83 -17.12 10.25
CA THR A 583 -30.88 -16.54 11.60
C THR A 583 -29.48 -16.21 12.13
N ASP A 584 -28.43 -16.72 11.49
CA ASP A 584 -27.05 -16.56 11.88
C ASP A 584 -26.13 -16.62 10.65
N GLU A 585 -24.89 -16.07 10.78
CA GLU A 585 -23.91 -16.12 9.71
C GLU A 585 -23.27 -17.52 9.59
N SER A 586 -23.29 -18.07 8.40
CA SER A 586 -22.58 -19.31 8.07
C SER A 586 -21.26 -19.00 7.37
N VAL A 587 -20.15 -19.48 7.94
CA VAL A 587 -18.81 -19.26 7.39
C VAL A 587 -18.48 -20.30 6.33
N PHE A 588 -18.05 -19.84 5.17
CA PHE A 588 -17.63 -20.62 4.01
C PHE A 588 -16.11 -20.44 3.81
N LEU A 589 -15.39 -21.53 3.65
CA LEU A 589 -14.01 -21.56 3.22
C LEU A 589 -13.92 -22.17 1.82
N PHE A 590 -13.61 -21.35 0.83
CA PHE A 590 -13.30 -21.78 -0.53
C PHE A 590 -11.81 -22.06 -0.64
N VAL A 591 -11.45 -23.18 -1.30
CA VAL A 591 -10.08 -23.69 -1.34
C VAL A 591 -9.66 -23.92 -2.80
N ILE A 592 -8.57 -23.29 -3.23
CA ILE A 592 -7.90 -23.61 -4.48
C ILE A 592 -6.77 -24.59 -4.18
N MET A 593 -6.79 -25.73 -4.85
CA MET A 593 -5.77 -26.75 -4.72
C MET A 593 -4.63 -26.50 -5.71
N ARG A 594 -3.40 -26.81 -5.31
CA ARG A 594 -2.26 -26.84 -6.22
C ARG A 594 -2.40 -28.00 -7.22
N GLU A 595 -1.76 -27.84 -8.37
CA GLU A 595 -1.70 -28.89 -9.39
C GLU A 595 -1.18 -30.21 -8.81
N GLY A 596 -1.85 -31.31 -9.14
CA GLY A 596 -1.53 -32.65 -8.59
C GLY A 596 -2.10 -32.96 -7.20
N HIS A 597 -2.76 -32.00 -6.54
CA HIS A 597 -3.42 -32.19 -5.25
C HIS A 597 -4.94 -32.13 -5.35
N HIS A 598 -5.61 -32.91 -4.51
CA HIS A 598 -7.07 -32.98 -4.46
C HIS A 598 -7.59 -32.63 -3.05
N PHE A 599 -8.74 -31.98 -3.01
CA PHE A 599 -9.42 -31.72 -1.74
C PHE A 599 -10.22 -32.97 -1.34
N ASP A 600 -9.86 -33.57 -0.23
CA ASP A 600 -10.50 -34.76 0.31
C ASP A 600 -10.93 -34.60 1.76
N ALA A 601 -11.65 -35.59 2.30
CA ALA A 601 -12.14 -35.58 3.67
C ALA A 601 -11.02 -35.57 4.71
N ALA A 602 -9.85 -36.14 4.40
CA ALA A 602 -8.71 -36.17 5.32
C ALA A 602 -8.09 -34.76 5.43
N LEU A 603 -7.90 -34.07 4.31
CA LEU A 603 -7.42 -32.70 4.28
C LEU A 603 -8.40 -31.75 4.98
N GLU A 604 -9.71 -31.88 4.69
CA GLU A 604 -10.74 -31.09 5.38
C GLU A 604 -10.68 -31.29 6.90
N LYS A 605 -10.59 -32.55 7.37
CA LYS A 605 -10.47 -32.86 8.79
C LYS A 605 -9.23 -32.20 9.41
N ASN A 606 -8.08 -32.31 8.74
CA ASN A 606 -6.84 -31.74 9.23
C ASN A 606 -6.92 -30.22 9.34
N ILE A 607 -7.53 -29.55 8.36
CA ILE A 607 -7.74 -28.09 8.41
C ILE A 607 -8.68 -27.74 9.56
N ARG A 608 -9.80 -28.44 9.73
CA ARG A 608 -10.74 -28.23 10.83
C ARG A 608 -10.08 -28.37 12.18
N ASP A 609 -9.26 -29.40 12.36
CA ASP A 609 -8.56 -29.66 13.60
C ASP A 609 -7.47 -28.62 13.86
N ALA A 610 -6.76 -28.18 12.84
CA ALA A 610 -5.77 -27.11 12.94
C ALA A 610 -6.43 -25.76 13.32
N ILE A 611 -7.54 -25.40 12.70
CA ILE A 611 -8.28 -24.17 13.04
C ILE A 611 -8.82 -24.27 14.47
N ARG A 612 -9.38 -25.42 14.87
CA ARG A 612 -9.91 -25.62 16.22
C ARG A 612 -8.83 -25.51 17.29
N SER A 613 -7.67 -26.09 17.04
CA SER A 613 -6.55 -26.09 17.99
C SER A 613 -5.77 -24.78 17.99
N GLY A 614 -5.59 -24.15 16.82
CA GLY A 614 -4.84 -22.90 16.69
C GLY A 614 -5.63 -21.65 17.07
N LEU A 615 -6.96 -21.67 16.91
CA LEU A 615 -7.86 -20.56 17.23
C LEU A 615 -8.95 -21.02 18.24
N SER A 616 -10.09 -21.48 17.72
CA SER A 616 -11.13 -22.10 18.56
C SER A 616 -12.12 -22.87 17.68
N ALA A 617 -12.99 -23.67 18.34
CA ALA A 617 -14.06 -24.39 17.64
C ALA A 617 -15.03 -23.46 16.87
N ARG A 618 -15.15 -22.20 17.29
CA ARG A 618 -16.07 -21.21 16.69
C ARG A 618 -15.50 -20.55 15.43
N HIS A 619 -14.19 -20.62 15.22
CA HIS A 619 -13.53 -20.17 13.99
C HIS A 619 -13.61 -21.18 12.85
N VAL A 620 -13.99 -22.44 13.17
CA VAL A 620 -14.05 -23.50 12.16
C VAL A 620 -15.16 -23.21 11.15
N PRO A 621 -14.85 -23.01 9.87
CA PRO A 621 -15.86 -22.77 8.85
C PRO A 621 -16.92 -23.89 8.81
N ARG A 622 -18.16 -23.50 8.53
CA ARG A 622 -19.25 -24.45 8.40
C ARG A 622 -19.11 -25.27 7.12
N PHE A 623 -18.69 -24.62 6.03
CA PHE A 623 -18.53 -25.23 4.71
C PHE A 623 -17.10 -25.11 4.23
N PHE A 624 -16.56 -26.21 3.67
CA PHE A 624 -15.26 -26.29 3.03
C PHE A 624 -15.48 -26.74 1.58
N LEU A 625 -15.10 -25.93 0.63
CA LEU A 625 -15.53 -26.08 -0.76
C LEU A 625 -14.34 -25.87 -1.72
N PRO A 626 -13.93 -26.90 -2.47
CA PRO A 626 -12.93 -26.73 -3.49
C PRO A 626 -13.50 -25.89 -4.66
N VAL A 627 -12.72 -24.93 -5.13
CA VAL A 627 -13.05 -24.06 -6.26
C VAL A 627 -11.86 -23.96 -7.22
N LYS A 628 -12.14 -23.68 -8.48
CA LYS A 628 -11.09 -23.51 -9.49
C LYS A 628 -10.40 -22.17 -9.37
N GLU A 629 -11.15 -21.14 -9.04
CA GLU A 629 -10.68 -19.77 -8.94
C GLU A 629 -11.42 -19.01 -7.85
N ILE A 630 -10.74 -18.00 -7.26
CA ILE A 630 -11.32 -16.97 -6.42
C ILE A 630 -11.10 -15.60 -7.05
N PRO A 631 -12.01 -14.63 -6.92
CA PRO A 631 -11.83 -13.32 -7.49
C PRO A 631 -10.67 -12.61 -6.80
N THR A 632 -9.75 -12.08 -7.63
CA THR A 632 -8.59 -11.34 -7.17
C THR A 632 -8.44 -10.03 -7.94
N THR A 633 -7.83 -9.06 -7.30
CA THR A 633 -7.40 -7.84 -7.99
C THR A 633 -6.14 -8.12 -8.83
N VAL A 634 -5.78 -7.17 -9.72
CA VAL A 634 -4.52 -7.20 -10.51
C VAL A 634 -3.28 -7.50 -9.66
N ASN A 635 -3.32 -7.12 -8.36
CA ASN A 635 -2.21 -7.39 -7.41
C ASN A 635 -2.38 -8.66 -6.59
N GLY A 636 -3.30 -9.52 -6.97
CA GLY A 636 -3.54 -10.76 -6.27
C GLY A 636 -4.21 -10.61 -4.90
N LYS A 637 -4.79 -9.44 -4.56
CA LYS A 637 -5.63 -9.31 -3.36
C LYS A 637 -6.95 -10.04 -3.56
N LYS A 638 -7.35 -10.85 -2.60
CA LYS A 638 -8.64 -11.55 -2.58
C LYS A 638 -9.78 -10.54 -2.49
N VAL A 639 -10.87 -10.80 -3.21
CA VAL A 639 -12.05 -9.91 -3.23
C VAL A 639 -13.22 -10.62 -2.55
N GLU A 640 -13.18 -10.66 -1.21
CA GLU A 640 -14.15 -11.35 -0.34
C GLU A 640 -15.55 -10.76 -0.47
N THR A 641 -15.65 -9.44 -0.52
CA THR A 641 -16.92 -8.71 -0.53
C THR A 641 -17.82 -9.05 -1.72
N LEU A 642 -17.25 -9.26 -2.91
CA LEU A 642 -18.02 -9.67 -4.08
C LEU A 642 -18.55 -11.09 -3.95
N VAL A 643 -17.74 -12.01 -3.43
CA VAL A 643 -18.20 -13.40 -3.17
C VAL A 643 -19.26 -13.39 -2.09
N LYS A 644 -19.06 -12.65 -0.99
CA LYS A 644 -20.06 -12.48 0.09
C LYS A 644 -21.38 -11.97 -0.49
N GLN A 645 -21.35 -10.94 -1.34
CA GLN A 645 -22.54 -10.40 -1.99
C GLN A 645 -23.26 -11.47 -2.82
N VAL A 646 -22.54 -12.21 -3.65
CA VAL A 646 -23.12 -13.26 -4.51
C VAL A 646 -23.76 -14.38 -3.69
N ILE A 647 -23.06 -14.90 -2.67
CA ILE A 647 -23.61 -16.02 -1.87
C ILE A 647 -24.71 -15.58 -0.88
N CYS A 648 -24.80 -14.28 -0.54
CA CYS A 648 -25.87 -13.75 0.30
C CYS A 648 -27.13 -13.38 -0.47
N SER A 649 -27.00 -12.91 -1.73
CA SER A 649 -28.13 -12.46 -2.56
C SER A 649 -28.59 -13.47 -3.61
N GLY A 650 -27.70 -14.37 -4.05
CA GLY A 650 -27.91 -15.22 -5.21
C GLY A 650 -27.79 -14.48 -6.56
N GLU A 651 -27.48 -13.18 -6.53
CA GLU A 651 -27.42 -12.34 -7.71
C GLU A 651 -26.00 -11.86 -7.99
N MET A 652 -25.68 -11.65 -9.26
CA MET A 652 -24.42 -11.04 -9.65
C MET A 652 -24.39 -9.55 -9.29
N PRO A 653 -23.26 -9.03 -8.84
CA PRO A 653 -23.10 -7.61 -8.59
C PRO A 653 -23.42 -6.78 -9.84
N LYS A 654 -24.24 -5.75 -9.73
CA LYS A 654 -24.61 -4.88 -10.85
C LYS A 654 -23.41 -4.19 -11.50
N ARG A 655 -22.35 -4.01 -10.74
CA ARG A 655 -21.08 -3.44 -11.21
C ARG A 655 -19.93 -4.14 -10.50
N ILE A 656 -18.92 -4.51 -11.27
CA ILE A 656 -17.68 -5.11 -10.76
C ILE A 656 -16.54 -4.17 -11.14
N SER A 657 -15.63 -3.92 -10.20
CA SER A 657 -14.46 -3.10 -10.46
C SER A 657 -13.59 -3.73 -11.54
N SER A 658 -13.13 -2.95 -12.49
CA SER A 658 -12.17 -3.38 -13.51
C SER A 658 -10.79 -3.77 -12.96
N THR A 659 -10.56 -3.58 -11.65
CA THR A 659 -9.38 -4.10 -10.95
C THR A 659 -9.48 -5.59 -10.65
N VAL A 660 -10.66 -6.19 -10.75
CA VAL A 660 -10.86 -7.63 -10.55
C VAL A 660 -10.57 -8.35 -11.86
N VAL A 661 -9.46 -9.10 -11.90
CA VAL A 661 -8.94 -9.67 -13.18
C VAL A 661 -9.72 -10.87 -13.67
N ASN A 662 -10.36 -11.62 -12.80
CA ASN A 662 -11.06 -12.87 -13.11
C ASN A 662 -12.51 -12.84 -12.60
N SER A 663 -13.20 -11.72 -12.80
CA SER A 663 -14.57 -11.50 -12.32
C SER A 663 -15.58 -12.55 -12.80
N ASN A 664 -15.32 -13.20 -13.94
CA ASN A 664 -16.17 -14.28 -14.48
C ASN A 664 -16.28 -15.48 -13.53
N CYS A 665 -15.29 -15.71 -12.63
CA CYS A 665 -15.37 -16.78 -11.65
C CYS A 665 -16.52 -16.59 -10.65
N LEU A 666 -17.01 -15.35 -10.45
CA LEU A 666 -18.10 -15.03 -9.54
C LEU A 666 -19.40 -15.79 -9.85
N GLU A 667 -19.67 -16.06 -11.14
CA GLU A 667 -20.86 -16.83 -11.53
C GLU A 667 -20.88 -18.22 -10.87
N SER A 668 -19.73 -18.83 -10.68
CA SER A 668 -19.62 -20.15 -10.03
C SER A 668 -20.02 -20.15 -8.55
N PHE A 669 -20.00 -18.97 -7.89
CA PHE A 669 -20.37 -18.86 -6.48
C PHE A 669 -21.87 -18.75 -6.25
N ARG A 670 -22.70 -18.48 -7.26
CA ARG A 670 -24.17 -18.38 -7.12
C ARG A 670 -24.81 -19.66 -6.60
N GLN A 671 -24.28 -20.83 -6.95
CA GLN A 671 -24.76 -22.12 -6.48
C GLN A 671 -24.74 -22.23 -4.95
N TYR A 672 -23.84 -21.50 -4.28
CA TYR A 672 -23.71 -21.57 -2.82
C TYR A 672 -24.73 -20.73 -2.07
N TYR A 673 -25.54 -19.92 -2.77
CA TYR A 673 -26.71 -19.27 -2.17
C TYR A 673 -27.71 -20.29 -1.63
N HIS A 674 -27.93 -21.41 -2.35
CA HIS A 674 -28.87 -22.46 -1.98
C HIS A 674 -28.26 -23.61 -1.17
N LEU A 675 -26.95 -23.56 -0.91
CA LEU A 675 -26.27 -24.66 -0.21
C LEU A 675 -26.72 -24.75 1.27
N GLU A 676 -27.30 -25.89 1.65
CA GLU A 676 -27.65 -26.23 3.02
C GLU A 676 -26.91 -27.50 3.46
N LEU A 677 -26.63 -27.62 4.77
CA LEU A 677 -26.19 -28.90 5.31
C LEU A 677 -27.36 -29.89 5.21
N LYS A 678 -27.11 -31.05 4.61
CA LYS A 678 -28.05 -32.15 4.75
C LYS A 678 -28.26 -32.41 6.26
N GLN A 679 -29.46 -32.19 6.74
CA GLN A 679 -29.79 -32.58 8.10
C GLN A 679 -29.51 -34.09 8.27
N PRO A 680 -28.75 -34.53 9.27
CA PRO A 680 -28.73 -35.96 9.58
C PRO A 680 -30.16 -36.41 9.79
N ASN A 681 -30.59 -37.46 9.09
CA ASN A 681 -31.92 -38.05 9.24
C ASN A 681 -32.15 -38.41 10.71
N THR A 682 -32.75 -37.53 11.48
CA THR A 682 -33.34 -37.84 12.78
C THR A 682 -34.69 -38.52 12.55
N ARG A 683 -34.64 -39.74 12.05
CA ARG A 683 -35.73 -40.71 12.18
C ARG A 683 -35.14 -41.99 12.75
N SER A 684 -35.18 -42.11 14.02
CA SER A 684 -35.54 -43.32 14.79
C SER A 684 -35.11 -43.18 16.26
N LYS A 685 -36.05 -42.89 17.08
CA LYS A 685 -36.41 -43.71 18.24
C LYS A 685 -37.56 -43.01 18.99
N LEU A 686 -38.72 -43.53 18.73
CA LEU A 686 -39.76 -43.65 19.74
C LEU A 686 -39.30 -44.63 20.80
#